data_af0684bbb5a11a43561e3ccecf0d39b1
#
_entry.id   af0684bbb5a11a43561e3ccecf0d39b1
#
_cell.length_a   1.000
_cell.length_b   1.000
_cell.length_c   1.000
_cell.angle_alpha   90.00
_cell.angle_beta   90.00
_cell.angle_gamma   90.00
#
_symmetry.space_group_name_H-M   'P 1'
#
loop_
_entity.id
_entity.type
_entity.pdbx_description
1 polymer ?
#
loop_
_entity_poly.entity_id
_entity_poly.type
_entity_poly.pdbx_seq_one_letter_code
_entity_poly.pdbx_strand_id
1 'polypeptide(L)'
;MNKRKHVSKKVFNVIILFVAVFTLLVVIHKTLSNGIHIQNLKIGKLGISELYLKLNNKLSLEVERVDLSAFFHQKPTKKRLEVSDLIKNIRYGIWAVSYFEKLKVKEIILDDKNKANIFFDGNKYELEFPRVKGEFSLEDDKNIKLKIINLLFKDIKVQVDGNAHYSPKARKMAFNLIVKPLIEPSAAIYLQGLTDLKTIELKINTSPMKSLAFLKPLFQRQSQKNLKIWIFDKIQFASFKIDNASIKANFTPSEFIPSLLENSVVKATLIKPSVVFNDGLSPIKMDKTELIFKNKQLLIQPQKITYETMELNGSYATFSNLLEAPKFEIFLKTTPNYYGDSIKDLLSAYKVVLPLDKISTPSSADLKLTLQFLKNTAPLFSVQGNVNLQEGTLSLYNIPLYTQNASVSLDITQEYQYIYIETTHTRYENMLDLDAKIALDLNKKTLSLDSLVHKIRFNTNNNINMRSYGLNNDPDNPQPTKFSLDLKSLHSIIQEGENSEAFRRKIIDTIKAQSEDKFTKDVFYATEDTLKNLSLNFDFSNPDYMQWSVPQLLLEGEFKDNAYVFRIKDLKKIKPYSPIMKYFALEDGSLEVSTSDFVNIDFFAKDLKITLPIYHSNGKQFNSLSLFGSINKDEISVYTPSKSISIKVKGDQKDITLNNIDLSIDDFLDSKMPAIAGLFSKERKEKPSSKEIQDEDIFISAKQRYEKAHKIIPISTRIHAKDVVLIYKKMPFPLENLDIVAQDDRVKIDGNYKNGMIMADLVHGALYLKAHNFSGDYINTILQKDFVEGGLFTLIGALEDQVFNGELKFQNTSLKNFALMQNMINLINTIPSLIVFRNPHLGANGYQIKKGSVVFGITKEYLGLEKIDLIGKTLDVAGNGIIELDKNKLDLNLEVSTIKALSNVLSKIPIVGYLILGKEGKVTTNVNVKGTLDNPKTKVTLATDIIQAPFKILHRIFTPIDIIVDEVKKNIESKRKLK
;
A
#
# COMPACT_ATOMS: atom_id res chain seq x y z
N MET A 1 8.77 -43.16 -133.82
CA MET A 1 7.54 -42.41 -133.48
C MET A 1 6.79 -42.89 -132.25
N ASN A 2 7.43 -42.97 -131.10
CA ASN A 2 6.74 -43.48 -129.89
C ASN A 2 7.03 -42.71 -128.64
N LYS A 3 7.61 -41.54 -128.66
CA LYS A 3 7.79 -40.67 -127.40
C LYS A 3 6.76 -39.54 -127.23
N ARG A 4 5.95 -39.28 -128.19
CA ARG A 4 5.00 -38.14 -128.04
C ARG A 4 3.63 -38.56 -127.40
N LYS A 5 3.25 -39.87 -127.34
CA LYS A 5 1.97 -40.30 -126.73
C LYS A 5 1.98 -40.43 -125.20
N HIS A 6 3.14 -40.65 -124.65
CA HIS A 6 3.25 -40.84 -123.19
C HIS A 6 3.23 -39.52 -122.43
N VAL A 7 3.72 -38.43 -122.98
CA VAL A 7 3.69 -37.10 -122.38
C VAL A 7 2.26 -36.57 -122.35
N SER A 8 1.43 -36.77 -123.34
CA SER A 8 0.04 -36.32 -123.43
C SER A 8 -0.88 -36.97 -122.34
N LYS A 9 -0.66 -38.26 -122.09
CA LYS A 9 -1.39 -38.97 -121.07
C LYS A 9 -1.06 -38.54 -119.65
N LYS A 10 0.18 -38.20 -119.29
CA LYS A 10 0.61 -37.71 -118.00
C LYS A 10 0.06 -36.25 -117.82
N VAL A 11 0.10 -35.46 -118.90
CA VAL A 11 -0.49 -34.05 -118.80
C VAL A 11 -1.98 -34.14 -118.67
N PHE A 12 -2.65 -35.03 -119.42
CA PHE A 12 -4.12 -35.26 -119.31
C PHE A 12 -4.56 -35.70 -117.90
N ASN A 13 -3.77 -36.68 -117.27
CA ASN A 13 -4.07 -37.13 -115.95
C ASN A 13 -3.82 -35.99 -114.85
N VAL A 14 -2.80 -35.15 -115.05
CA VAL A 14 -2.59 -33.97 -114.20
C VAL A 14 -3.69 -32.97 -114.33
N ILE A 15 -4.20 -32.73 -115.55
CA ILE A 15 -5.38 -31.80 -115.78
C ILE A 15 -6.62 -32.42 -115.12
N ILE A 16 -6.92 -33.69 -115.28
CA ILE A 16 -8.04 -34.38 -114.61
C ILE A 16 -7.93 -34.30 -113.14
N LEU A 17 -6.69 -34.58 -112.56
CA LEU A 17 -6.50 -34.40 -111.11
C LEU A 17 -6.73 -32.93 -110.69
N PHE A 18 -6.22 -32.02 -111.48
CA PHE A 18 -6.46 -30.55 -111.20
C PHE A 18 -7.96 -30.13 -111.22
N VAL A 19 -8.66 -30.66 -112.27
CA VAL A 19 -10.12 -30.46 -112.35
C VAL A 19 -10.86 -31.15 -111.23
N ALA A 20 -10.47 -32.36 -110.90
CA ALA A 20 -11.10 -33.10 -109.83
C ALA A 20 -10.84 -32.42 -108.47
N VAL A 21 -9.60 -32.00 -108.23
CA VAL A 21 -9.25 -31.22 -107.05
C VAL A 21 -10.03 -29.85 -107.02
N PHE A 22 -10.05 -29.16 -108.15
CA PHE A 22 -10.80 -27.90 -108.25
C PHE A 22 -12.30 -28.10 -108.04
N THR A 23 -12.90 -29.14 -108.68
CA THR A 23 -14.34 -29.50 -108.42
C THR A 23 -14.57 -29.87 -106.99
N LEU A 24 -13.67 -30.62 -106.41
CA LEU A 24 -13.76 -30.96 -104.99
C LEU A 24 -13.68 -29.70 -104.08
N LEU A 25 -12.74 -28.78 -104.44
CA LEU A 25 -12.64 -27.49 -103.73
C LEU A 25 -13.91 -26.63 -103.91
N VAL A 26 -14.50 -26.57 -105.07
CA VAL A 26 -15.76 -25.85 -105.33
C VAL A 26 -16.93 -26.50 -104.56
N VAL A 27 -17.01 -27.83 -104.50
CA VAL A 27 -18.04 -28.54 -103.79
C VAL A 27 -17.83 -28.29 -102.23
N ILE A 28 -16.62 -28.40 -101.77
CA ILE A 28 -16.29 -28.09 -100.41
C ILE A 28 -16.65 -26.65 -100.05
N HIS A 29 -16.25 -25.66 -100.94
CA HIS A 29 -16.57 -24.28 -100.76
C HIS A 29 -18.08 -24.06 -100.74
N LYS A 30 -18.85 -24.60 -101.72
CA LYS A 30 -20.31 -24.48 -101.77
C LYS A 30 -21.02 -25.10 -100.55
N THR A 31 -20.58 -26.26 -100.12
CA THR A 31 -21.14 -26.98 -98.98
C THR A 31 -20.87 -26.19 -97.71
N LEU A 32 -19.66 -25.71 -97.50
CA LEU A 32 -19.30 -24.88 -96.37
C LEU A 32 -20.00 -23.53 -96.43
N SER A 33 -20.22 -22.94 -97.59
CA SER A 33 -20.96 -21.65 -97.68
C SER A 33 -22.48 -21.81 -97.37
N ASN A 34 -23.05 -22.97 -97.56
CA ASN A 34 -24.41 -23.27 -97.15
C ASN A 34 -24.54 -23.57 -95.70
N GLY A 35 -23.47 -23.94 -95.00
CA GLY A 35 -23.38 -24.35 -93.64
C GLY A 35 -23.59 -25.88 -93.46
N ILE A 36 -22.65 -26.45 -92.70
CA ILE A 36 -22.68 -27.90 -92.35
C ILE A 36 -23.06 -28.01 -90.92
N HIS A 37 -24.07 -28.83 -90.63
CA HIS A 37 -24.47 -29.21 -89.24
C HIS A 37 -24.20 -30.66 -88.98
N ILE A 38 -23.44 -30.98 -87.95
CA ILE A 38 -23.05 -32.32 -87.54
C ILE A 38 -23.47 -32.52 -86.13
N GLN A 39 -24.42 -33.44 -85.80
CA GLN A 39 -24.96 -33.65 -84.50
C GLN A 39 -23.94 -34.25 -83.54
N ASN A 40 -23.21 -35.26 -83.99
CA ASN A 40 -22.17 -35.89 -83.17
C ASN A 40 -20.94 -36.25 -84.05
N LEU A 41 -19.79 -35.69 -83.64
CA LEU A 41 -18.52 -35.95 -84.29
C LEU A 41 -17.54 -36.53 -83.25
N LYS A 42 -17.01 -37.69 -83.49
CA LYS A 42 -16.02 -38.34 -82.64
C LYS A 42 -14.74 -38.50 -83.41
N ILE A 43 -13.68 -37.83 -83.00
CA ILE A 43 -12.35 -37.92 -83.63
C ILE A 43 -11.36 -38.45 -82.58
N GLY A 44 -11.09 -39.77 -82.60
CA GLY A 44 -10.30 -40.42 -81.61
C GLY A 44 -10.91 -40.30 -80.22
N LYS A 45 -10.22 -39.57 -79.34
CA LYS A 45 -10.68 -39.32 -77.96
C LYS A 45 -11.50 -38.00 -77.83
N LEU A 46 -11.63 -37.24 -78.88
CA LEU A 46 -12.35 -35.98 -78.95
C LEU A 46 -13.79 -36.20 -79.27
N GLY A 47 -14.71 -35.82 -78.42
CA GLY A 47 -16.16 -35.81 -78.62
C GLY A 47 -16.68 -34.39 -78.86
N ILE A 48 -17.40 -34.20 -80.01
CA ILE A 48 -17.98 -32.92 -80.42
C ILE A 48 -19.48 -33.13 -80.65
N SER A 49 -20.31 -32.34 -80.00
CA SER A 49 -21.78 -32.40 -80.18
C SER A 49 -22.27 -31.11 -80.82
N GLU A 50 -23.24 -31.21 -81.73
CA GLU A 50 -23.87 -30.06 -82.35
C GLU A 50 -22.89 -29.07 -83.01
N LEU A 51 -22.11 -29.54 -83.95
CA LEU A 51 -21.14 -28.73 -84.71
C LEU A 51 -21.83 -28.08 -85.89
N TYR A 52 -21.77 -26.76 -85.96
CA TYR A 52 -22.17 -25.98 -87.15
C TYR A 52 -20.96 -25.26 -87.67
N LEU A 53 -20.71 -25.46 -88.99
CA LEU A 53 -19.59 -24.84 -89.70
C LEU A 53 -20.05 -24.14 -90.97
N LYS A 54 -19.79 -22.90 -91.17
CA LYS A 54 -20.13 -22.09 -92.33
C LYS A 54 -18.96 -21.29 -92.80
N LEU A 55 -18.80 -21.19 -94.08
CA LEU A 55 -17.83 -20.32 -94.77
C LEU A 55 -18.55 -19.13 -95.43
N ASN A 56 -18.28 -17.93 -94.87
CA ASN A 56 -18.59 -16.68 -95.49
C ASN A 56 -17.27 -16.13 -96.11
N ASN A 57 -16.84 -14.94 -95.74
CA ASN A 57 -15.47 -14.49 -96.00
C ASN A 57 -14.42 -15.26 -95.30
N LYS A 58 -14.75 -15.75 -94.08
CA LYS A 58 -13.98 -16.61 -93.24
C LYS A 58 -14.92 -17.68 -92.68
N LEU A 59 -14.35 -18.65 -91.94
CA LEU A 59 -15.13 -19.72 -91.25
C LEU A 59 -15.87 -19.17 -90.03
N SER A 60 -17.13 -19.63 -89.93
CA SER A 60 -17.92 -19.46 -88.69
C SER A 60 -18.18 -20.84 -88.11
N LEU A 61 -17.73 -21.06 -86.86
CA LEU A 61 -17.84 -22.30 -86.16
C LEU A 61 -18.67 -22.07 -84.92
N GLU A 62 -19.76 -22.88 -84.79
CA GLU A 62 -20.50 -22.97 -83.52
C GLU A 62 -20.58 -24.42 -83.10
N VAL A 63 -20.24 -24.67 -81.85
CA VAL A 63 -20.22 -26.00 -81.21
C VAL A 63 -20.98 -25.90 -79.91
N GLU A 64 -21.89 -26.80 -79.62
CA GLU A 64 -22.59 -26.88 -78.38
C GLU A 64 -21.70 -27.40 -77.27
N ARG A 65 -21.03 -28.53 -77.58
CA ARG A 65 -20.21 -29.20 -76.54
C ARG A 65 -18.96 -29.83 -77.17
N VAL A 66 -17.81 -29.68 -76.52
CA VAL A 66 -16.53 -30.32 -76.76
C VAL A 66 -16.06 -31.05 -75.56
N ASP A 67 -15.87 -32.34 -75.62
CA ASP A 67 -15.36 -33.16 -74.50
C ASP A 67 -13.89 -33.43 -74.68
N LEU A 68 -13.05 -32.78 -73.85
CA LEU A 68 -11.63 -32.93 -73.83
C LEU A 68 -11.17 -33.68 -72.52
N SER A 69 -12.06 -34.20 -71.76
CA SER A 69 -11.76 -34.85 -70.47
C SER A 69 -10.72 -35.94 -70.57
N ALA A 70 -10.78 -36.73 -71.66
CA ALA A 70 -9.82 -37.82 -71.92
C ALA A 70 -8.37 -37.39 -72.14
N PHE A 71 -8.13 -36.13 -72.49
CA PHE A 71 -6.78 -35.56 -72.64
C PHE A 71 -6.20 -34.98 -71.36
N PHE A 72 -7.02 -34.62 -70.41
CA PHE A 72 -6.57 -33.98 -69.10
C PHE A 72 -6.44 -34.98 -67.95
N HIS A 73 -6.76 -36.27 -68.16
CA HIS A 73 -6.60 -37.30 -67.10
C HIS A 73 -5.11 -37.71 -66.89
N GLN A 74 -4.18 -37.22 -67.71
CA GLN A 74 -2.76 -37.49 -67.48
C GLN A 74 -2.18 -36.51 -66.45
N LYS A 75 -1.44 -37.10 -65.45
CA LYS A 75 -0.75 -36.25 -64.47
C LYS A 75 0.14 -35.21 -65.12
N PRO A 76 0.07 -33.91 -64.78
CA PRO A 76 0.85 -32.86 -65.36
C PRO A 76 2.37 -33.20 -65.22
N THR A 77 3.06 -33.33 -66.31
CA THR A 77 4.52 -33.43 -66.36
C THR A 77 5.10 -32.11 -65.79
N LYS A 78 6.05 -32.21 -64.82
CA LYS A 78 6.73 -31.10 -64.15
C LYS A 78 7.63 -30.26 -65.05
N LYS A 79 7.25 -30.12 -66.36
CA LYS A 79 8.03 -29.28 -67.26
C LYS A 79 7.73 -27.77 -66.97
N ARG A 80 8.75 -26.98 -66.63
CA ARG A 80 8.57 -25.53 -66.46
C ARG A 80 8.11 -24.92 -67.75
N LEU A 81 6.96 -24.23 -67.75
CA LEU A 81 6.49 -23.43 -68.85
C LEU A 81 7.45 -22.24 -69.03
N GLU A 82 8.08 -22.16 -70.22
CA GLU A 82 8.81 -20.99 -70.65
C GLU A 82 7.90 -20.03 -71.41
N VAL A 83 8.18 -18.70 -71.21
CA VAL A 83 7.39 -17.67 -71.95
C VAL A 83 7.44 -17.97 -73.46
N SER A 84 8.60 -18.44 -73.97
CA SER A 84 8.74 -18.81 -75.39
C SER A 84 7.74 -19.88 -75.83
N ASP A 85 7.50 -20.88 -75.05
CA ASP A 85 6.54 -21.98 -75.32
C ASP A 85 5.10 -21.48 -75.24
N LEU A 86 4.80 -20.64 -74.21
CA LEU A 86 3.47 -20.01 -74.14
C LEU A 86 3.19 -19.14 -75.38
N ILE A 87 4.11 -18.29 -75.78
CA ILE A 87 4.02 -17.39 -76.89
C ILE A 87 3.89 -18.20 -78.19
N LYS A 88 4.63 -19.25 -78.41
CA LYS A 88 4.53 -20.15 -79.54
C LYS A 88 3.13 -20.74 -79.61
N ASN A 89 2.58 -21.24 -78.52
CA ASN A 89 1.21 -21.77 -78.45
C ASN A 89 0.16 -20.69 -78.68
N ILE A 90 0.33 -19.49 -78.19
CA ILE A 90 -0.57 -18.36 -78.44
C ILE A 90 -0.53 -17.99 -79.91
N ARG A 91 0.64 -17.93 -80.55
CA ARG A 91 0.77 -17.65 -81.97
C ARG A 91 0.09 -18.74 -82.86
N TYR A 92 0.24 -20.00 -82.48
CA TYR A 92 -0.50 -21.07 -83.13
C TYR A 92 -2.02 -20.91 -82.98
N GLY A 93 -2.45 -20.50 -81.77
CA GLY A 93 -3.84 -20.21 -81.48
C GLY A 93 -4.38 -19.03 -82.28
N ILE A 94 -3.66 -17.90 -82.34
CA ILE A 94 -4.00 -16.75 -83.20
C ILE A 94 -4.04 -17.12 -84.63
N TRP A 95 -3.03 -17.83 -85.13
CA TRP A 95 -2.98 -18.30 -86.53
C TRP A 95 -4.19 -19.18 -86.83
N ALA A 96 -4.50 -20.15 -85.97
CA ALA A 96 -5.66 -21.03 -86.21
C ALA A 96 -6.99 -20.28 -86.18
N VAL A 97 -7.16 -19.36 -85.24
CA VAL A 97 -8.41 -18.56 -85.12
C VAL A 97 -8.51 -17.48 -86.16
N SER A 98 -7.40 -17.04 -86.83
CA SER A 98 -7.40 -16.06 -87.94
C SER A 98 -8.23 -16.47 -89.12
N TYR A 99 -8.45 -17.75 -89.30
CA TYR A 99 -9.29 -18.30 -90.33
C TYR A 99 -10.80 -18.19 -90.10
N PHE A 100 -11.16 -17.86 -88.83
CA PHE A 100 -12.56 -17.74 -88.39
C PHE A 100 -13.02 -16.31 -88.38
N GLU A 101 -14.23 -16.07 -88.76
CA GLU A 101 -14.99 -14.82 -88.58
C GLU A 101 -15.64 -14.87 -87.13
N LYS A 102 -16.19 -16.07 -86.85
CA LYS A 102 -16.86 -16.37 -85.59
C LYS A 102 -16.50 -17.77 -85.14
N LEU A 103 -16.12 -17.90 -83.90
CA LEU A 103 -15.93 -19.18 -83.20
C LEU A 103 -16.65 -19.15 -81.87
N LYS A 104 -17.57 -20.10 -81.67
CA LYS A 104 -18.35 -20.22 -80.45
C LYS A 104 -18.42 -21.70 -80.04
N VAL A 105 -17.91 -21.95 -78.85
CA VAL A 105 -18.00 -23.24 -78.15
C VAL A 105 -18.68 -23.00 -76.81
N LYS A 106 -19.97 -23.51 -76.74
CA LYS A 106 -20.79 -23.18 -75.55
C LYS A 106 -20.33 -23.97 -74.29
N GLU A 107 -19.84 -25.17 -74.43
CA GLU A 107 -19.33 -25.96 -73.34
C GLU A 107 -18.14 -26.81 -73.80
N ILE A 108 -17.01 -26.57 -73.16
CA ILE A 108 -15.80 -27.38 -73.24
C ILE A 108 -15.65 -28.08 -71.89
N ILE A 109 -15.69 -29.41 -71.90
CA ILE A 109 -15.46 -30.22 -70.69
C ILE A 109 -13.99 -30.55 -70.66
N LEU A 110 -13.32 -30.08 -69.62
CA LEU A 110 -11.92 -30.39 -69.34
C LEU A 110 -11.80 -31.55 -68.35
N ASP A 111 -12.66 -31.55 -67.34
CA ASP A 111 -12.87 -32.66 -66.37
C ASP A 111 -14.29 -32.47 -65.74
N ASP A 112 -14.64 -33.33 -64.75
CA ASP A 112 -15.97 -33.32 -64.13
C ASP A 112 -16.30 -31.99 -63.39
N LYS A 113 -15.29 -31.22 -63.02
CA LYS A 113 -15.42 -29.97 -62.29
C LYS A 113 -15.10 -28.71 -63.09
N ASN A 114 -14.31 -28.88 -64.14
CA ASN A 114 -13.86 -27.76 -64.96
C ASN A 114 -14.48 -27.75 -66.34
N LYS A 115 -15.34 -26.80 -66.53
CA LYS A 115 -15.96 -26.53 -67.88
C LYS A 115 -15.49 -25.11 -68.31
N ALA A 116 -15.46 -24.91 -69.62
CA ALA A 116 -15.11 -23.61 -70.18
C ALA A 116 -16.01 -23.27 -71.35
N ASN A 117 -16.22 -22.02 -71.60
CA ASN A 117 -16.89 -21.49 -72.82
C ASN A 117 -15.84 -20.65 -73.53
N ILE A 118 -15.88 -20.70 -74.89
CA ILE A 118 -15.05 -19.88 -75.76
C ILE A 118 -15.95 -19.22 -76.80
N PHE A 119 -15.76 -17.89 -76.92
CA PHE A 119 -16.35 -17.14 -77.99
C PHE A 119 -15.31 -16.20 -78.62
N PHE A 120 -15.35 -16.11 -79.93
CA PHE A 120 -14.57 -15.19 -80.74
C PHE A 120 -15.43 -14.58 -81.85
N ASP A 121 -15.39 -13.27 -81.99
CA ASP A 121 -16.22 -12.52 -82.88
C ASP A 121 -15.44 -11.90 -84.11
N GLY A 122 -14.22 -12.34 -84.34
CA GLY A 122 -13.29 -11.79 -85.35
C GLY A 122 -12.28 -10.82 -84.76
N ASN A 123 -12.56 -10.18 -83.62
CA ASN A 123 -11.69 -9.17 -82.97
C ASN A 123 -11.47 -9.46 -81.50
N LYS A 124 -12.46 -9.99 -80.78
CA LYS A 124 -12.46 -10.22 -79.41
C LYS A 124 -12.65 -11.68 -79.04
N TYR A 125 -11.97 -12.06 -77.97
CA TYR A 125 -12.05 -13.38 -77.35
C TYR A 125 -12.81 -13.24 -76.02
N GLU A 126 -13.81 -14.05 -75.84
CA GLU A 126 -14.42 -14.28 -74.53
C GLU A 126 -14.11 -15.74 -74.10
N LEU A 127 -13.60 -15.84 -72.87
CA LEU A 127 -13.32 -17.10 -72.21
C LEU A 127 -14.04 -17.12 -70.86
N GLU A 128 -14.81 -18.16 -70.60
CA GLU A 128 -15.48 -18.28 -69.33
C GLU A 128 -15.21 -19.64 -68.72
N PHE A 129 -14.61 -19.62 -67.50
CA PHE A 129 -14.36 -20.75 -66.66
C PHE A 129 -15.24 -20.63 -65.39
N PRO A 130 -15.42 -21.68 -64.58
CA PRO A 130 -16.20 -21.60 -63.35
C PRO A 130 -15.85 -20.45 -62.47
N ARG A 131 -14.55 -20.11 -62.36
CA ARG A 131 -14.01 -19.08 -61.50
C ARG A 131 -13.58 -17.81 -62.16
N VAL A 132 -13.42 -17.82 -63.49
CA VAL A 132 -12.87 -16.68 -64.22
C VAL A 132 -13.69 -16.47 -65.52
N LYS A 133 -14.07 -15.23 -65.81
CA LYS A 133 -14.61 -14.83 -67.12
C LYS A 133 -13.70 -13.73 -67.67
N GLY A 134 -13.22 -13.88 -68.88
CA GLY A 134 -12.36 -12.92 -69.57
C GLY A 134 -12.82 -12.52 -70.94
N GLU A 135 -12.70 -11.23 -71.24
CA GLU A 135 -12.86 -10.63 -72.55
C GLU A 135 -11.56 -9.91 -72.90
N PHE A 136 -10.97 -10.29 -74.09
CA PHE A 136 -9.68 -9.73 -74.50
C PHE A 136 -9.53 -9.69 -76.02
N SER A 137 -8.66 -8.85 -76.52
CA SER A 137 -8.22 -8.86 -77.90
C SER A 137 -6.71 -9.13 -77.98
N LEU A 138 -6.33 -9.85 -79.03
CA LEU A 138 -4.95 -10.22 -79.33
C LEU A 138 -4.54 -9.71 -80.66
N GLU A 139 -3.40 -9.08 -80.75
CA GLU A 139 -2.75 -8.63 -81.99
C GLU A 139 -1.34 -9.28 -82.01
N ASP A 140 -1.02 -9.89 -83.21
CA ASP A 140 0.30 -10.44 -83.44
C ASP A 140 0.95 -9.71 -84.67
N ASP A 141 1.69 -8.66 -84.33
CA ASP A 141 2.60 -7.97 -85.26
C ASP A 141 4.04 -8.38 -84.94
N LYS A 142 5.02 -7.55 -84.99
CA LYS A 142 6.37 -7.85 -84.51
C LYS A 142 6.44 -8.24 -83.01
N ASN A 143 5.47 -7.80 -82.23
CA ASN A 143 5.23 -8.07 -80.82
C ASN A 143 3.79 -8.54 -80.59
N ILE A 144 3.56 -9.54 -79.74
CA ILE A 144 2.22 -9.91 -79.33
C ILE A 144 1.69 -8.86 -78.35
N LYS A 145 0.55 -8.26 -78.66
CA LYS A 145 -0.16 -7.34 -77.85
C LYS A 145 -1.45 -7.97 -77.34
N LEU A 146 -1.66 -8.03 -76.07
CA LEU A 146 -2.88 -8.46 -75.37
C LEU A 146 -3.56 -7.25 -74.80
N LYS A 147 -4.77 -6.94 -75.12
CA LYS A 147 -5.64 -6.00 -74.48
C LYS A 147 -6.71 -6.74 -73.74
N ILE A 148 -6.63 -6.68 -72.41
CA ILE A 148 -7.65 -7.22 -71.49
C ILE A 148 -8.76 -6.14 -71.39
N ILE A 149 -9.95 -6.47 -71.92
CA ILE A 149 -11.10 -5.57 -71.88
C ILE A 149 -11.79 -5.73 -70.54
N ASN A 150 -12.00 -7.00 -70.13
CA ASN A 150 -12.63 -7.31 -68.87
C ASN A 150 -12.22 -8.72 -68.43
N LEU A 151 -11.55 -8.89 -67.33
CA LEU A 151 -11.20 -10.17 -66.73
C LEU A 151 -11.77 -10.22 -65.32
N LEU A 152 -12.83 -11.01 -65.12
CA LEU A 152 -13.55 -11.11 -63.87
C LEU A 152 -13.14 -12.41 -63.13
N PHE A 153 -12.58 -12.24 -61.94
CA PHE A 153 -12.37 -13.30 -60.95
C PHE A 153 -13.61 -13.42 -60.04
N LYS A 154 -14.44 -14.46 -60.30
CA LYS A 154 -15.77 -14.59 -59.69
C LYS A 154 -15.69 -14.84 -58.18
N ASP A 155 -14.71 -15.62 -57.69
CA ASP A 155 -14.55 -16.02 -56.27
C ASP A 155 -14.18 -14.81 -55.41
N ILE A 156 -13.31 -13.96 -55.90
CA ILE A 156 -12.84 -12.76 -55.19
C ILE A 156 -13.57 -11.48 -55.61
N LYS A 157 -14.49 -11.59 -56.58
CA LYS A 157 -15.26 -10.45 -57.12
C LYS A 157 -14.37 -9.29 -57.55
N VAL A 158 -13.35 -9.58 -58.36
CA VAL A 158 -12.38 -8.59 -58.82
C VAL A 158 -12.39 -8.58 -60.35
N GLN A 159 -12.50 -7.41 -60.93
CA GLN A 159 -12.36 -7.17 -62.34
C GLN A 159 -10.97 -6.64 -62.68
N VAL A 160 -10.38 -7.08 -63.74
CA VAL A 160 -9.07 -6.63 -64.26
C VAL A 160 -9.21 -6.19 -65.69
N ASP A 161 -8.74 -5.01 -66.01
CA ASP A 161 -8.59 -4.49 -67.37
C ASP A 161 -7.17 -3.98 -67.61
N GLY A 162 -6.74 -3.88 -68.86
CA GLY A 162 -5.41 -3.38 -69.15
C GLY A 162 -4.76 -3.98 -70.40
N ASN A 163 -3.45 -3.79 -70.48
CA ASN A 163 -2.69 -4.19 -71.70
C ASN A 163 -1.45 -4.95 -71.28
N ALA A 164 -1.10 -5.98 -72.11
CA ALA A 164 0.20 -6.67 -72.01
C ALA A 164 0.82 -6.78 -73.39
N HIS A 165 2.13 -6.71 -73.48
CA HIS A 165 2.86 -6.90 -74.70
C HIS A 165 4.11 -7.75 -74.48
N TYR A 166 4.35 -8.64 -75.38
CA TYR A 166 5.56 -9.47 -75.32
C TYR A 166 6.61 -8.97 -76.34
N SER A 167 7.83 -8.73 -75.90
CA SER A 167 8.97 -8.39 -76.69
C SER A 167 9.85 -9.64 -77.04
N PRO A 168 9.89 -10.14 -78.27
CA PRO A 168 10.75 -11.27 -78.61
C PRO A 168 12.25 -11.01 -78.39
N LYS A 169 12.71 -9.76 -78.60
CA LYS A 169 14.10 -9.37 -78.39
C LYS A 169 14.48 -9.43 -76.90
N ALA A 170 13.67 -8.93 -76.00
CA ALA A 170 13.90 -8.95 -74.57
C ALA A 170 13.51 -10.28 -73.91
N ARG A 171 12.74 -11.12 -74.59
CA ARG A 171 12.11 -12.35 -74.02
C ARG A 171 11.29 -12.09 -72.75
N LYS A 172 10.70 -10.90 -72.63
CA LYS A 172 9.93 -10.45 -71.49
C LYS A 172 8.55 -9.94 -71.99
N MET A 173 7.59 -10.12 -71.06
CA MET A 173 6.25 -9.59 -71.19
C MET A 173 6.12 -8.39 -70.21
N ALA A 174 5.77 -7.23 -70.80
CA ALA A 174 5.41 -6.06 -70.04
C ALA A 174 3.90 -5.92 -69.97
N PHE A 175 3.37 -5.48 -68.87
CA PHE A 175 1.92 -5.28 -68.67
C PHE A 175 1.61 -4.05 -67.80
N ASN A 176 0.47 -3.47 -68.09
CA ASN A 176 -0.18 -2.43 -67.32
C ASN A 176 -1.63 -2.86 -67.10
N LEU A 177 -1.97 -3.14 -65.82
CA LEU A 177 -3.27 -3.66 -65.43
C LEU A 177 -3.92 -2.74 -64.40
N ILE A 178 -5.25 -2.65 -64.51
CA ILE A 178 -6.06 -1.99 -63.49
C ILE A 178 -6.98 -3.05 -62.91
N VAL A 179 -6.88 -3.26 -61.59
CA VAL A 179 -7.63 -4.23 -60.82
C VAL A 179 -8.69 -3.47 -60.00
N LYS A 180 -9.95 -3.82 -60.20
CA LYS A 180 -11.10 -3.16 -59.57
C LYS A 180 -11.91 -4.16 -58.77
N PRO A 181 -11.96 -4.04 -57.42
CA PRO A 181 -12.85 -4.83 -56.59
C PRO A 181 -14.32 -4.46 -56.87
N LEU A 182 -15.18 -5.42 -57.19
CA LEU A 182 -16.61 -5.15 -57.45
C LEU A 182 -17.37 -4.73 -56.19
N ILE A 183 -16.84 -5.07 -55.02
CA ILE A 183 -17.39 -4.67 -53.71
C ILE A 183 -17.22 -3.17 -53.48
N GLU A 184 -16.19 -2.55 -54.06
CA GLU A 184 -15.89 -1.14 -53.97
C GLU A 184 -15.49 -0.59 -55.36
N PRO A 185 -16.45 -0.22 -56.19
CA PRO A 185 -16.20 0.17 -57.61
C PRO A 185 -15.31 1.40 -57.78
N SER A 186 -15.24 2.27 -56.80
CA SER A 186 -14.35 3.45 -56.76
C SER A 186 -12.88 3.10 -56.51
N ALA A 187 -12.61 1.91 -56.02
CA ALA A 187 -11.25 1.45 -55.72
C ALA A 187 -10.59 0.88 -56.98
N ALA A 188 -9.34 1.25 -57.19
CA ALA A 188 -8.52 0.72 -58.27
C ALA A 188 -7.09 0.42 -57.78
N ILE A 189 -6.56 -0.72 -58.25
CA ILE A 189 -5.18 -1.11 -58.05
C ILE A 189 -4.49 -1.05 -59.41
N TYR A 190 -3.50 -0.21 -59.53
CA TYR A 190 -2.72 -0.03 -60.76
C TYR A 190 -1.46 -0.89 -60.70
N LEU A 191 -1.32 -1.82 -61.64
CA LEU A 191 -0.21 -2.74 -61.69
C LEU A 191 0.57 -2.49 -62.98
N GLN A 192 1.83 -2.18 -62.88
CA GLN A 192 2.76 -2.09 -63.99
C GLN A 192 3.88 -3.10 -63.77
N GLY A 193 4.08 -4.03 -64.68
CA GLY A 193 5.01 -5.10 -64.47
C GLY A 193 5.76 -5.54 -65.72
N LEU A 194 6.83 -6.30 -65.45
CA LEU A 194 7.68 -6.94 -66.42
C LEU A 194 7.97 -8.37 -65.97
N THR A 195 7.76 -9.38 -66.80
CA THR A 195 8.01 -10.78 -66.43
C THR A 195 8.56 -11.59 -67.59
N ASP A 196 9.39 -12.56 -67.26
CA ASP A 196 9.81 -13.65 -68.17
C ASP A 196 9.27 -15.01 -67.72
N LEU A 197 8.28 -15.04 -66.85
CA LEU A 197 7.71 -16.20 -66.10
C LEU A 197 8.69 -16.90 -65.17
N LYS A 198 9.96 -16.52 -65.13
CA LYS A 198 10.95 -16.93 -64.15
C LYS A 198 11.06 -15.88 -63.03
N THR A 199 10.98 -14.63 -63.44
CA THR A 199 11.02 -13.46 -62.53
C THR A 199 9.86 -12.52 -62.82
N ILE A 200 9.44 -11.76 -61.82
CA ILE A 200 8.51 -10.68 -61.99
C ILE A 200 9.07 -9.38 -61.32
N GLU A 201 8.98 -8.30 -62.04
CA GLU A 201 9.20 -6.95 -61.54
C GLU A 201 7.89 -6.22 -61.62
N LEU A 202 7.35 -5.70 -60.48
CA LEU A 202 6.02 -5.15 -60.38
C LEU A 202 6.05 -3.80 -59.66
N LYS A 203 5.45 -2.79 -60.23
CA LYS A 203 5.11 -1.51 -59.57
C LYS A 203 3.62 -1.48 -59.30
N ILE A 204 3.25 -1.13 -58.06
CA ILE A 204 1.85 -1.09 -57.63
C ILE A 204 1.58 0.24 -56.97
N ASN A 205 0.47 0.84 -57.32
CA ASN A 205 -0.15 1.89 -56.55
C ASN A 205 -1.67 1.69 -56.55
N THR A 206 -2.38 2.34 -55.60
CA THR A 206 -3.83 2.18 -55.52
C THR A 206 -4.51 3.54 -55.34
N SER A 207 -5.75 3.61 -55.77
CA SER A 207 -6.65 4.62 -55.23
C SER A 207 -6.93 4.33 -53.76
N PRO A 208 -7.41 5.30 -52.94
CA PRO A 208 -7.87 5.01 -51.58
C PRO A 208 -9.00 3.97 -51.55
N MET A 209 -8.88 2.94 -50.73
CA MET A 209 -9.83 1.83 -50.59
C MET A 209 -10.39 1.84 -49.15
N LYS A 210 -11.72 1.68 -49.02
CA LYS A 210 -12.39 1.65 -47.72
C LYS A 210 -12.37 0.25 -47.06
N SER A 211 -12.17 -0.79 -47.91
CA SER A 211 -12.21 -2.16 -47.41
C SER A 211 -11.23 -3.07 -48.16
N LEU A 212 -10.63 -4.01 -47.47
CA LEU A 212 -9.84 -5.13 -48.02
C LEU A 212 -10.64 -6.43 -48.08
N ALA A 213 -11.97 -6.37 -47.90
CA ALA A 213 -12.81 -7.56 -47.78
C ALA A 213 -12.76 -8.48 -49.02
N PHE A 214 -12.47 -7.95 -50.22
CA PHE A 214 -12.29 -8.73 -51.46
C PHE A 214 -11.12 -9.72 -51.38
N LEU A 215 -10.17 -9.51 -50.43
CA LEU A 215 -9.04 -10.40 -50.22
C LEU A 215 -9.39 -11.56 -49.25
N LYS A 216 -10.50 -11.50 -48.46
CA LYS A 216 -10.88 -12.56 -47.51
C LYS A 216 -10.89 -13.97 -48.11
N PRO A 217 -11.36 -14.20 -49.36
CA PRO A 217 -11.36 -15.54 -49.94
C PRO A 217 -9.95 -16.12 -50.21
N LEU A 218 -8.90 -15.31 -50.22
CA LEU A 218 -7.51 -15.76 -50.38
C LEU A 218 -6.95 -16.40 -49.10
N PHE A 219 -7.55 -16.11 -47.93
CA PHE A 219 -7.10 -16.60 -46.62
C PHE A 219 -7.94 -17.83 -46.20
N GLN A 220 -7.76 -18.96 -46.88
CA GLN A 220 -8.54 -20.18 -46.64
C GLN A 220 -7.79 -21.23 -45.82
N ARG A 221 -6.45 -21.14 -45.73
CA ARG A 221 -5.64 -22.12 -45.01
C ARG A 221 -5.70 -21.91 -43.50
N GLN A 222 -5.73 -23.00 -42.75
CA GLN A 222 -5.73 -22.94 -41.29
C GLN A 222 -4.56 -22.14 -40.71
N SER A 223 -3.38 -22.24 -41.30
CA SER A 223 -2.19 -21.46 -40.92
C SER A 223 -2.35 -19.96 -41.08
N GLN A 224 -3.34 -19.52 -41.83
CA GLN A 224 -3.62 -18.09 -42.10
C GLN A 224 -4.74 -17.54 -41.22
N LYS A 225 -5.34 -18.32 -40.33
CA LYS A 225 -6.50 -17.94 -39.52
C LYS A 225 -6.24 -16.68 -38.68
N ASN A 226 -5.13 -16.64 -37.97
CA ASN A 226 -4.77 -15.50 -37.13
C ASN A 226 -4.52 -14.22 -37.96
N LEU A 227 -3.81 -14.35 -39.07
CA LEU A 227 -3.57 -13.23 -39.98
C LEU A 227 -4.87 -12.67 -40.55
N LYS A 228 -5.81 -13.53 -40.91
CA LYS A 228 -7.15 -13.15 -41.37
C LYS A 228 -7.91 -12.35 -40.31
N ILE A 229 -7.91 -12.81 -39.05
CA ILE A 229 -8.53 -12.11 -37.92
C ILE A 229 -7.91 -10.73 -37.76
N TRP A 230 -6.59 -10.64 -37.74
CA TRP A 230 -5.90 -9.35 -37.59
C TRP A 230 -6.26 -8.36 -38.72
N ILE A 231 -6.14 -8.78 -39.98
CA ILE A 231 -6.36 -7.87 -41.14
C ILE A 231 -7.81 -7.42 -41.26
N PHE A 232 -8.78 -8.30 -40.98
CA PHE A 232 -10.19 -8.04 -41.31
C PHE A 232 -11.10 -7.74 -40.13
N ASP A 233 -10.70 -8.16 -38.93
CA ASP A 233 -11.57 -8.05 -37.76
C ASP A 233 -10.96 -7.13 -36.67
N LYS A 234 -9.63 -7.14 -36.47
CA LYS A 234 -8.94 -6.36 -35.44
C LYS A 234 -8.48 -4.98 -35.91
N ILE A 235 -8.23 -4.80 -37.20
CA ILE A 235 -7.79 -3.52 -37.77
C ILE A 235 -8.93 -2.93 -38.60
N GLN A 236 -9.41 -1.76 -38.24
CA GLN A 236 -10.40 -0.98 -38.96
C GLN A 236 -9.75 0.32 -39.46
N PHE A 237 -10.21 0.86 -40.56
CA PHE A 237 -9.70 2.12 -41.10
C PHE A 237 -10.76 2.82 -41.98
N ALA A 238 -10.65 4.12 -42.13
CA ALA A 238 -11.49 4.86 -43.06
C ALA A 238 -11.05 4.68 -44.53
N SER A 239 -9.75 4.62 -44.78
CA SER A 239 -9.20 4.26 -46.10
C SER A 239 -7.78 3.68 -45.97
N PHE A 240 -7.46 2.80 -46.92
CA PHE A 240 -6.14 2.21 -47.15
C PHE A 240 -5.68 2.57 -48.58
N LYS A 241 -4.41 2.92 -48.74
CA LYS A 241 -3.80 3.22 -50.01
C LYS A 241 -2.39 2.71 -50.10
N ILE A 242 -2.03 1.99 -51.15
CA ILE A 242 -0.63 1.75 -51.52
C ILE A 242 -0.15 2.93 -52.30
N ASP A 243 0.71 3.75 -51.72
CA ASP A 243 1.26 4.93 -52.39
C ASP A 243 2.23 4.54 -53.49
N ASN A 244 3.12 3.60 -53.20
CA ASN A 244 4.07 3.03 -54.15
C ASN A 244 4.56 1.68 -53.61
N ALA A 245 4.53 0.68 -54.46
CA ALA A 245 5.19 -0.60 -54.20
C ALA A 245 6.05 -1.00 -55.41
N SER A 246 7.29 -1.38 -55.13
CA SER A 246 8.19 -1.98 -56.10
C SER A 246 8.52 -3.37 -55.64
N ILE A 247 8.12 -4.37 -56.38
CA ILE A 247 8.22 -5.80 -56.04
C ILE A 247 9.07 -6.48 -57.07
N LYS A 248 10.03 -7.31 -56.66
CA LYS A 248 10.77 -8.20 -57.54
C LYS A 248 10.84 -9.56 -56.85
N ALA A 249 10.40 -10.58 -57.61
CA ALA A 249 10.34 -11.95 -57.08
C ALA A 249 10.68 -13.01 -58.16
N ASN A 250 11.16 -14.14 -57.68
CA ASN A 250 11.42 -15.34 -58.52
C ASN A 250 10.21 -16.27 -58.43
N PHE A 251 9.73 -16.80 -59.52
CA PHE A 251 8.59 -17.74 -59.54
C PHE A 251 8.95 -19.18 -59.18
N THR A 252 10.19 -19.45 -58.74
CA THR A 252 10.56 -20.73 -58.19
C THR A 252 9.85 -20.90 -56.82
N PRO A 253 9.10 -21.98 -56.57
CA PRO A 253 8.32 -22.13 -55.33
C PRO A 253 9.11 -21.97 -54.04
N SER A 254 10.37 -22.42 -53.99
CA SER A 254 11.26 -22.26 -52.86
C SER A 254 11.83 -20.84 -52.70
N GLU A 255 11.94 -20.08 -53.77
CA GLU A 255 12.58 -18.76 -53.78
C GLU A 255 11.59 -17.60 -53.87
N PHE A 256 10.32 -17.91 -54.19
CA PHE A 256 9.31 -16.88 -54.43
C PHE A 256 9.17 -15.96 -53.19
N ILE A 257 8.83 -16.50 -52.04
CA ILE A 257 8.67 -15.72 -50.81
C ILE A 257 9.99 -15.05 -50.35
N PRO A 258 11.13 -15.77 -50.30
CA PRO A 258 12.40 -15.13 -49.93
C PRO A 258 12.75 -13.94 -50.84
N SER A 259 12.70 -14.15 -52.14
CA SER A 259 13.03 -13.08 -53.12
C SER A 259 12.03 -11.90 -53.08
N LEU A 260 10.74 -12.20 -52.86
CA LEU A 260 9.71 -11.20 -52.67
C LEU A 260 10.04 -10.29 -51.49
N LEU A 261 10.33 -10.86 -50.34
CA LEU A 261 10.64 -10.10 -49.12
C LEU A 261 11.99 -9.36 -49.22
N GLU A 262 12.96 -9.91 -49.91
CA GLU A 262 14.30 -9.31 -50.05
C GLU A 262 14.30 -8.10 -50.96
N ASN A 263 13.55 -8.20 -52.08
CA ASN A 263 13.65 -7.22 -53.15
C ASN A 263 12.41 -6.32 -53.27
N SER A 264 11.54 -6.29 -52.27
CA SER A 264 10.34 -5.44 -52.28
C SER A 264 10.54 -4.20 -51.46
N VAL A 265 10.03 -3.12 -51.97
CA VAL A 265 9.86 -1.84 -51.26
C VAL A 265 8.40 -1.41 -51.43
N VAL A 266 7.70 -1.28 -50.30
CA VAL A 266 6.28 -0.90 -50.28
C VAL A 266 6.09 0.27 -49.33
N LYS A 267 5.41 1.30 -49.79
CA LYS A 267 4.89 2.38 -48.96
C LYS A 267 3.37 2.40 -49.06
N ALA A 268 2.68 2.35 -47.96
CA ALA A 268 1.23 2.42 -47.89
C ALA A 268 0.77 3.34 -46.75
N THR A 269 -0.42 3.87 -46.88
CA THR A 269 -1.01 4.80 -45.93
C THR A 269 -2.38 4.31 -45.50
N LEU A 270 -2.64 4.32 -44.19
CA LEU A 270 -3.96 4.14 -43.59
C LEU A 270 -4.44 5.48 -43.02
N ILE A 271 -5.69 5.78 -43.22
CA ILE A 271 -6.35 6.97 -42.66
C ILE A 271 -7.35 6.55 -41.60
N LYS A 272 -7.29 7.17 -40.43
CA LYS A 272 -8.07 6.86 -39.23
C LYS A 272 -8.09 5.37 -38.88
N PRO A 273 -6.92 4.72 -38.82
CA PRO A 273 -6.91 3.32 -38.38
C PRO A 273 -7.23 3.21 -36.90
N SER A 274 -7.90 2.11 -36.58
CA SER A 274 -8.27 1.71 -35.22
C SER A 274 -7.92 0.25 -35.05
N VAL A 275 -7.21 -0.09 -33.96
CA VAL A 275 -6.70 -1.44 -33.72
C VAL A 275 -7.27 -1.97 -32.41
N VAL A 276 -8.06 -3.05 -32.48
CA VAL A 276 -8.53 -3.80 -31.30
C VAL A 276 -7.52 -4.87 -30.99
N PHE A 277 -6.62 -4.62 -30.05
CA PHE A 277 -5.52 -5.54 -29.71
C PHE A 277 -5.92 -6.58 -28.65
N ASN A 278 -6.96 -6.32 -27.88
CA ASN A 278 -7.54 -7.25 -26.90
C ASN A 278 -9.07 -7.04 -26.88
N ASP A 279 -9.81 -8.17 -26.78
CA ASP A 279 -11.28 -8.13 -26.68
C ASP A 279 -11.68 -7.71 -25.27
N GLY A 280 -12.20 -6.62 -24.99
CA GLY A 280 -12.55 -6.08 -23.67
C GLY A 280 -11.76 -4.83 -23.30
N LEU A 281 -10.81 -4.41 -24.15
CA LEU A 281 -10.11 -3.15 -24.03
C LEU A 281 -10.51 -2.18 -25.13
N SER A 282 -10.37 -0.90 -24.87
CA SER A 282 -10.58 0.16 -25.85
C SER A 282 -9.60 0.00 -27.02
N PRO A 283 -10.02 0.33 -28.27
CA PRO A 283 -9.12 0.27 -29.40
C PRO A 283 -8.12 1.43 -29.41
N ILE A 284 -6.89 1.16 -29.88
CA ILE A 284 -5.94 2.22 -30.20
C ILE A 284 -6.39 2.93 -31.47
N LYS A 285 -6.50 4.25 -31.42
CA LYS A 285 -6.93 5.09 -32.55
C LYS A 285 -5.77 5.96 -33.05
N MET A 286 -5.74 6.19 -34.35
CA MET A 286 -4.70 6.97 -35.02
C MET A 286 -5.35 7.85 -36.12
N ASP A 287 -4.80 9.02 -36.39
CA ASP A 287 -5.27 9.85 -37.51
C ASP A 287 -4.75 9.31 -38.84
N LYS A 288 -3.48 8.93 -38.87
CA LYS A 288 -2.81 8.41 -40.07
C LYS A 288 -1.74 7.41 -39.65
N THR A 289 -1.52 6.37 -40.46
CA THR A 289 -0.39 5.45 -40.30
C THR A 289 0.29 5.20 -41.61
N GLU A 290 1.60 5.39 -41.67
CA GLU A 290 2.44 5.00 -42.79
C GLU A 290 3.04 3.62 -42.55
N LEU A 291 2.90 2.75 -43.52
CA LEU A 291 3.48 1.42 -43.57
C LEU A 291 4.61 1.45 -44.61
N ILE A 292 5.83 1.14 -44.15
CA ILE A 292 7.02 1.13 -45.02
C ILE A 292 7.67 -0.25 -44.92
N PHE A 293 7.55 -1.03 -46.00
CA PHE A 293 8.25 -2.30 -46.10
C PHE A 293 9.51 -2.15 -46.96
N LYS A 294 10.66 -2.47 -46.38
CA LYS A 294 11.96 -2.42 -47.04
C LYS A 294 12.96 -3.30 -46.29
N ASN A 295 13.89 -3.93 -47.02
CA ASN A 295 14.96 -4.75 -46.39
C ASN A 295 14.42 -5.87 -45.47
N LYS A 296 13.37 -6.56 -45.87
CA LYS A 296 12.71 -7.62 -45.10
C LYS A 296 12.07 -7.14 -43.79
N GLN A 297 11.91 -5.84 -43.64
CA GLN A 297 11.33 -5.23 -42.43
C GLN A 297 10.13 -4.35 -42.80
N LEU A 298 9.05 -4.48 -42.06
CA LEU A 298 7.91 -3.58 -42.09
C LEU A 298 8.05 -2.58 -40.95
N LEU A 299 8.09 -1.30 -41.27
CA LEU A 299 8.02 -0.21 -40.32
C LEU A 299 6.61 0.36 -40.34
N ILE A 300 6.03 0.50 -39.17
CA ILE A 300 4.67 1.05 -38.91
C ILE A 300 4.85 2.37 -38.17
N GLN A 301 4.54 3.48 -38.85
CA GLN A 301 4.71 4.83 -38.30
C GLN A 301 3.33 5.53 -38.22
N PRO A 302 2.67 5.41 -37.06
CA PRO A 302 1.41 6.10 -36.82
C PRO A 302 1.63 7.58 -36.46
N GLN A 303 0.62 8.39 -36.71
CA GLN A 303 0.57 9.81 -36.33
C GLN A 303 -0.68 10.05 -35.49
N LYS A 304 -0.55 10.87 -34.42
CA LYS A 304 -1.61 11.18 -33.45
C LYS A 304 -2.26 9.91 -32.90
N ILE A 305 -1.48 9.14 -32.20
CA ILE A 305 -1.93 7.90 -31.59
C ILE A 305 -2.59 8.21 -30.25
N THR A 306 -3.75 7.62 -30.01
CA THR A 306 -4.45 7.72 -28.74
C THR A 306 -4.95 6.36 -28.30
N TYR A 307 -4.81 6.11 -27.01
CA TYR A 307 -5.48 5.02 -26.29
C TYR A 307 -6.32 5.66 -25.20
N GLU A 308 -7.64 5.68 -25.40
CA GLU A 308 -8.56 6.47 -24.57
C GLU A 308 -8.14 7.94 -24.50
N THR A 309 -7.70 8.41 -23.33
CA THR A 309 -7.21 9.78 -23.09
C THR A 309 -5.69 9.91 -23.21
N MET A 310 -4.96 8.77 -23.36
CA MET A 310 -3.50 8.81 -23.44
C MET A 310 -3.02 9.10 -24.86
N GLU A 311 -2.12 10.06 -24.97
CA GLU A 311 -1.39 10.33 -26.21
C GLU A 311 -0.12 9.48 -26.27
N LEU A 312 0.01 8.72 -27.37
CA LEU A 312 1.13 7.83 -27.63
C LEU A 312 2.01 8.34 -28.79
N ASN A 313 2.08 9.67 -28.94
CA ASN A 313 2.78 10.29 -30.04
C ASN A 313 4.28 10.01 -30.02
N GLY A 314 4.84 9.65 -31.19
CA GLY A 314 6.23 9.22 -31.31
C GLY A 314 6.44 7.72 -31.22
N SER A 315 5.38 6.94 -30.90
CA SER A 315 5.42 5.48 -30.95
C SER A 315 5.46 4.97 -32.39
N TYR A 316 6.12 3.85 -32.58
CA TYR A 316 6.17 3.15 -33.86
C TYR A 316 6.37 1.64 -33.61
N ALA A 317 6.16 0.84 -34.67
CA ALA A 317 6.42 -0.58 -34.57
C ALA A 317 7.20 -1.09 -35.77
N THR A 318 7.94 -2.16 -35.57
CA THR A 318 8.67 -2.85 -36.64
C THR A 318 8.35 -4.35 -36.61
N PHE A 319 8.27 -4.92 -37.83
CA PHE A 319 8.09 -6.35 -37.98
C PHE A 319 9.21 -6.88 -38.89
N SER A 320 10.06 -7.74 -38.39
CA SER A 320 11.28 -8.21 -39.07
C SER A 320 11.39 -9.74 -39.02
N ASN A 321 12.40 -10.32 -39.69
CA ASN A 321 12.67 -11.75 -39.72
C ASN A 321 11.46 -12.63 -40.09
N LEU A 322 10.67 -12.16 -41.07
CA LEU A 322 9.35 -12.70 -41.39
C LEU A 322 9.31 -14.19 -41.80
N LEU A 323 10.46 -14.82 -42.15
CA LEU A 323 10.53 -16.20 -42.62
C LEU A 323 10.94 -17.22 -41.55
N GLU A 324 11.93 -16.89 -40.73
CA GLU A 324 12.55 -17.84 -39.82
C GLU A 324 12.02 -17.72 -38.38
N ALA A 325 12.13 -16.54 -37.85
CA ALA A 325 11.69 -16.20 -36.50
C ALA A 325 11.10 -14.79 -36.49
N PRO A 326 9.86 -14.63 -36.98
CA PRO A 326 9.23 -13.31 -37.07
C PRO A 326 9.30 -12.55 -35.72
N LYS A 327 9.76 -11.30 -35.80
CA LYS A 327 9.98 -10.45 -34.65
C LYS A 327 9.18 -9.17 -34.82
N PHE A 328 8.27 -8.94 -33.88
CA PHE A 328 7.46 -7.74 -33.79
C PHE A 328 7.94 -6.88 -32.61
N GLU A 329 8.39 -5.67 -32.88
CA GLU A 329 8.88 -4.73 -31.88
C GLU A 329 8.00 -3.48 -31.90
N ILE A 330 7.52 -3.09 -30.75
CA ILE A 330 6.75 -1.87 -30.53
C ILE A 330 7.60 -0.94 -29.67
N PHE A 331 7.87 0.24 -30.18
CA PHE A 331 8.49 1.34 -29.44
C PHE A 331 7.37 2.27 -29.01
N LEU A 332 7.00 2.17 -27.75
CA LEU A 332 5.90 2.91 -27.14
C LEU A 332 6.45 4.15 -26.44
N LYS A 333 5.97 5.31 -26.83
CA LYS A 333 6.31 6.57 -26.18
C LYS A 333 5.03 7.31 -25.80
N THR A 334 4.93 7.72 -24.53
CA THR A 334 3.79 8.50 -24.04
C THR A 334 4.23 9.90 -23.66
N THR A 335 3.33 10.87 -23.84
CA THR A 335 3.48 12.18 -23.20
C THR A 335 3.09 12.09 -21.73
N PRO A 336 3.63 12.96 -20.85
CA PRO A 336 3.23 12.99 -19.45
C PRO A 336 1.72 13.16 -19.32
N ASN A 337 1.08 12.20 -18.65
CA ASN A 337 -0.35 12.19 -18.40
C ASN A 337 -0.65 11.46 -17.09
N TYR A 338 -1.84 11.71 -16.52
CA TYR A 338 -2.28 11.02 -15.31
C TYR A 338 -2.76 9.60 -15.63
N TYR A 339 -2.30 8.64 -14.86
CA TYR A 339 -2.75 7.28 -14.94
C TYR A 339 -4.11 7.13 -14.26
N GLY A 340 -5.14 6.84 -15.07
CA GLY A 340 -6.48 6.52 -14.60
C GLY A 340 -6.77 5.02 -14.63
N ASP A 341 -8.06 4.69 -14.54
CA ASP A 341 -8.56 3.32 -14.57
C ASP A 341 -8.17 2.56 -15.85
N SER A 342 -7.97 3.28 -16.95
CA SER A 342 -7.56 2.71 -18.25
C SER A 342 -6.30 1.86 -18.20
N ILE A 343 -5.31 2.24 -17.39
CA ILE A 343 -4.07 1.46 -17.24
C ILE A 343 -4.28 0.29 -16.31
N LYS A 344 -5.07 0.47 -15.26
CA LYS A 344 -5.46 -0.61 -14.38
C LYS A 344 -6.20 -1.70 -15.17
N ASP A 345 -7.13 -1.32 -16.04
CA ASP A 345 -7.86 -2.24 -16.91
C ASP A 345 -6.93 -2.93 -17.91
N LEU A 346 -5.99 -2.16 -18.50
CA LEU A 346 -4.96 -2.71 -19.38
C LEU A 346 -4.11 -3.76 -18.68
N LEU A 347 -3.57 -3.46 -17.50
CA LEU A 347 -2.75 -4.39 -16.72
C LEU A 347 -3.55 -5.62 -16.28
N SER A 348 -4.79 -5.42 -15.84
CA SER A 348 -5.69 -6.49 -15.41
C SER A 348 -6.00 -7.46 -16.54
N ALA A 349 -6.20 -6.96 -17.78
CA ALA A 349 -6.44 -7.79 -18.96
C ALA A 349 -5.27 -8.72 -19.28
N TYR A 350 -4.05 -8.33 -18.89
CA TYR A 350 -2.84 -9.14 -19.02
C TYR A 350 -2.44 -9.86 -17.73
N LYS A 351 -3.32 -9.89 -16.72
CA LYS A 351 -3.10 -10.53 -15.41
C LYS A 351 -1.89 -9.95 -14.66
N VAL A 352 -1.55 -8.71 -14.91
CA VAL A 352 -0.52 -7.98 -14.18
C VAL A 352 -1.21 -7.25 -13.05
N VAL A 353 -0.98 -7.72 -11.83
CA VAL A 353 -1.48 -7.06 -10.61
C VAL A 353 -0.31 -6.30 -10.01
N LEU A 354 -0.39 -4.98 -10.08
CA LEU A 354 0.55 -4.11 -9.37
C LEU A 354 0.01 -3.79 -7.99
N PRO A 355 0.85 -3.70 -6.96
CA PRO A 355 0.44 -3.28 -5.63
C PRO A 355 0.13 -1.77 -5.55
N LEU A 356 -0.18 -1.17 -6.67
CA LEU A 356 -0.49 0.24 -6.84
C LEU A 356 -2.00 0.42 -6.95
N ASP A 357 -2.61 1.03 -5.94
CA ASP A 357 -4.05 1.28 -5.93
C ASP A 357 -4.39 2.55 -6.72
N LYS A 358 -3.55 3.56 -6.65
CA LYS A 358 -3.76 4.83 -7.32
C LYS A 358 -2.44 5.54 -7.61
N ILE A 359 -2.33 6.14 -8.80
CA ILE A 359 -1.23 7.04 -9.17
C ILE A 359 -1.84 8.39 -9.51
N SER A 360 -1.51 9.42 -8.73
CA SER A 360 -1.99 10.80 -8.94
C SER A 360 -0.84 11.71 -9.38
N THR A 361 0.06 11.20 -10.20
CA THR A 361 1.21 11.93 -10.73
C THR A 361 1.27 11.80 -12.24
N PRO A 362 1.61 12.86 -12.98
CA PRO A 362 1.87 12.75 -14.41
C PRO A 362 3.03 11.78 -14.64
N SER A 363 2.83 10.86 -15.56
CA SER A 363 3.84 9.87 -15.91
C SER A 363 4.00 9.74 -17.41
N SER A 364 5.21 9.44 -17.84
CA SER A 364 5.55 9.18 -19.23
C SER A 364 6.28 7.84 -19.34
N ALA A 365 6.08 7.16 -20.44
CA ALA A 365 6.73 5.88 -20.72
C ALA A 365 7.51 5.94 -22.03
N ASP A 366 8.67 5.28 -22.05
CA ASP A 366 9.47 4.98 -23.25
C ASP A 366 9.84 3.50 -23.16
N LEU A 367 9.03 2.66 -23.82
CA LEU A 367 9.06 1.21 -23.70
C LEU A 367 9.31 0.56 -25.05
N LYS A 368 10.09 -0.48 -25.05
CA LYS A 368 10.28 -1.41 -26.18
C LYS A 368 9.67 -2.75 -25.82
N LEU A 369 8.59 -3.11 -26.51
CA LEU A 369 7.97 -4.43 -26.41
C LEU A 369 8.41 -5.26 -27.60
N THR A 370 8.86 -6.47 -27.35
CA THR A 370 9.29 -7.41 -28.38
C THR A 370 8.49 -8.70 -28.29
N LEU A 371 7.97 -9.16 -29.42
CA LEU A 371 7.34 -10.46 -29.58
C LEU A 371 8.10 -11.22 -30.68
N GLN A 372 8.68 -12.35 -30.35
CA GLN A 372 9.39 -13.20 -31.29
C GLN A 372 8.67 -14.55 -31.43
N PHE A 373 8.27 -14.85 -32.66
CA PHE A 373 7.49 -16.04 -32.99
C PHE A 373 8.44 -17.15 -33.41
N LEU A 374 8.59 -18.15 -32.58
CA LEU A 374 9.36 -19.34 -32.87
C LEU A 374 8.46 -20.45 -33.40
N LYS A 375 9.03 -21.36 -34.20
CA LYS A 375 8.27 -22.46 -34.76
C LYS A 375 7.87 -23.48 -33.69
N ASN A 376 6.58 -23.81 -33.62
CA ASN A 376 6.00 -24.78 -32.68
C ASN A 376 6.15 -24.50 -31.17
N THR A 377 6.44 -23.26 -30.79
CA THR A 377 6.47 -22.82 -29.37
C THR A 377 5.63 -21.58 -29.17
N ALA A 378 5.34 -21.26 -27.91
CA ALA A 378 4.74 -19.97 -27.58
C ALA A 378 5.70 -18.81 -27.97
N PRO A 379 5.17 -17.65 -28.37
CA PRO A 379 6.02 -16.50 -28.67
C PRO A 379 6.86 -16.09 -27.45
N LEU A 380 8.13 -15.81 -27.67
CA LEU A 380 8.96 -15.13 -26.67
C LEU A 380 8.56 -13.67 -26.61
N PHE A 381 8.45 -13.14 -25.42
CA PHE A 381 8.17 -11.72 -25.23
C PHE A 381 9.27 -11.06 -24.40
N SER A 382 9.49 -9.78 -24.65
CA SER A 382 10.25 -8.93 -23.75
C SER A 382 9.65 -7.53 -23.68
N VAL A 383 9.80 -6.90 -22.51
CA VAL A 383 9.44 -5.50 -22.27
C VAL A 383 10.64 -4.83 -21.64
N GLN A 384 11.17 -3.81 -22.30
CA GLN A 384 12.33 -3.05 -21.84
C GLN A 384 12.06 -1.56 -21.96
N GLY A 385 12.58 -0.77 -21.04
CA GLY A 385 12.47 0.69 -21.08
C GLY A 385 12.14 1.31 -19.75
N ASN A 386 11.76 2.59 -19.79
CA ASN A 386 11.59 3.40 -18.60
C ASN A 386 10.19 4.02 -18.54
N VAL A 387 9.64 4.09 -17.33
CA VAL A 387 8.47 4.89 -16.98
C VAL A 387 8.92 5.95 -15.98
N ASN A 388 8.75 7.22 -16.33
CA ASN A 388 9.12 8.34 -15.47
C ASN A 388 7.85 8.97 -14.89
N LEU A 389 7.83 9.09 -13.58
CA LEU A 389 6.77 9.73 -12.82
C LEU A 389 7.29 11.10 -12.35
N GLN A 390 6.48 12.12 -12.53
CA GLN A 390 6.75 13.45 -12.03
C GLN A 390 6.29 13.58 -10.59
N GLU A 391 6.47 14.76 -10.01
CA GLU A 391 6.02 15.08 -8.66
C GLU A 391 4.54 14.74 -8.45
N GLY A 392 4.24 13.97 -7.38
CA GLY A 392 2.88 13.57 -7.06
C GLY A 392 2.78 12.46 -6.03
N THR A 393 1.58 11.92 -5.86
CA THR A 393 1.29 10.85 -4.91
C THR A 393 1.07 9.50 -5.59
N LEU A 394 1.59 8.47 -4.94
CA LEU A 394 1.36 7.06 -5.24
C LEU A 394 0.61 6.45 -4.07
N SER A 395 -0.31 5.53 -4.30
CA SER A 395 -0.90 4.72 -3.25
C SER A 395 -0.46 3.26 -3.41
N LEU A 396 0.30 2.79 -2.46
CA LEU A 396 0.82 1.43 -2.41
C LEU A 396 0.10 0.68 -1.28
N TYR A 397 -0.71 -0.34 -1.57
CA TYR A 397 -1.54 -1.02 -0.58
C TYR A 397 -2.31 -0.04 0.32
N ASN A 398 -2.96 0.95 -0.27
CA ASN A 398 -3.63 2.06 0.42
C ASN A 398 -2.72 2.97 1.28
N ILE A 399 -1.40 2.82 1.20
CA ILE A 399 -0.44 3.72 1.84
C ILE A 399 -0.10 4.83 0.84
N PRO A 400 -0.50 6.06 1.08
CA PRO A 400 -0.16 7.16 0.21
C PRO A 400 1.31 7.55 0.40
N LEU A 401 2.06 7.54 -0.68
CA LEU A 401 3.44 8.01 -0.73
C LEU A 401 3.52 9.20 -1.66
N TYR A 402 4.14 10.27 -1.24
CA TYR A 402 4.50 11.38 -2.10
C TYR A 402 5.91 11.17 -2.61
N THR A 403 6.14 11.42 -3.90
CA THR A 403 7.50 11.41 -4.47
C THR A 403 7.73 12.65 -5.33
N GLN A 404 8.95 13.20 -5.28
CA GLN A 404 9.32 14.31 -6.14
C GLN A 404 9.55 13.83 -7.57
N ASN A 405 10.27 12.73 -7.74
CA ASN A 405 10.46 12.06 -9.01
C ASN A 405 10.58 10.55 -8.77
N ALA A 406 10.09 9.76 -9.72
CA ALA A 406 10.35 8.34 -9.74
C ALA A 406 10.64 7.87 -11.18
N SER A 407 11.58 6.98 -11.34
CA SER A 407 11.90 6.30 -12.59
C SER A 407 11.78 4.81 -12.40
N VAL A 408 11.00 4.16 -13.23
CA VAL A 408 10.80 2.70 -13.25
C VAL A 408 11.41 2.15 -14.51
N SER A 409 12.48 1.39 -14.39
CA SER A 409 13.14 0.68 -15.49
C SER A 409 12.66 -0.75 -15.54
N LEU A 410 12.17 -1.18 -16.68
CA LEU A 410 11.66 -2.51 -16.93
C LEU A 410 12.67 -3.30 -17.77
N ASP A 411 13.01 -4.50 -17.34
CA ASP A 411 13.76 -5.49 -18.10
C ASP A 411 13.13 -6.87 -17.89
N ILE A 412 12.09 -7.12 -18.67
CA ILE A 412 11.21 -8.27 -18.54
C ILE A 412 11.34 -9.14 -19.78
N THR A 413 11.71 -10.40 -19.59
CA THR A 413 11.73 -11.45 -20.61
C THR A 413 11.02 -12.70 -20.07
N GLN A 414 10.98 -13.77 -20.85
CA GLN A 414 10.51 -15.06 -20.32
C GLN A 414 11.48 -15.73 -19.34
N GLU A 415 12.76 -15.43 -19.44
CA GLU A 415 13.80 -16.05 -18.60
C GLU A 415 14.02 -15.28 -17.31
N TYR A 416 13.94 -13.95 -17.39
CA TYR A 416 14.11 -13.07 -16.24
C TYR A 416 13.14 -11.88 -16.33
N GLN A 417 12.74 -11.41 -15.18
CA GLN A 417 11.78 -10.30 -15.05
C GLN A 417 12.25 -9.37 -13.95
N TYR A 418 12.97 -8.33 -14.33
CA TYR A 418 13.51 -7.33 -13.42
C TYR A 418 12.80 -5.99 -13.58
N ILE A 419 12.48 -5.37 -12.44
CA ILE A 419 11.98 -4.01 -12.37
C ILE A 419 12.89 -3.24 -11.41
N TYR A 420 13.46 -2.14 -11.90
CA TYR A 420 14.26 -1.24 -11.09
C TYR A 420 13.51 0.07 -10.93
N ILE A 421 13.38 0.54 -9.69
CA ILE A 421 12.70 1.78 -9.36
C ILE A 421 13.68 2.68 -8.61
N GLU A 422 13.89 3.88 -9.12
CA GLU A 422 14.62 4.92 -8.42
C GLU A 422 13.69 6.07 -8.09
N THR A 423 13.69 6.50 -6.84
CA THR A 423 12.85 7.62 -6.39
C THR A 423 13.67 8.65 -5.64
N THR A 424 13.25 9.90 -5.71
CA THR A 424 13.85 10.98 -4.95
C THR A 424 12.80 11.64 -4.07
N HIS A 425 13.19 11.99 -2.84
CA HIS A 425 12.32 12.61 -1.85
C HIS A 425 10.95 11.91 -1.74
N THR A 426 10.99 10.58 -1.56
CA THR A 426 9.79 9.82 -1.31
C THR A 426 9.40 10.00 0.15
N ARG A 427 8.19 10.51 0.37
CA ARG A 427 7.68 10.88 1.69
C ARG A 427 6.46 10.05 2.04
N TYR A 428 6.44 9.60 3.27
CA TYR A 428 5.24 9.10 3.91
C TYR A 428 4.84 10.09 4.99
N GLU A 429 3.76 10.82 4.77
CA GLU A 429 3.32 11.91 5.65
C GLU A 429 4.51 12.86 5.97
N ASN A 430 4.59 13.33 7.20
CA ASN A 430 5.75 14.06 7.70
C ASN A 430 6.74 13.17 8.48
N MET A 431 6.57 11.85 8.38
CA MET A 431 7.30 10.85 9.17
C MET A 431 8.56 10.36 8.48
N LEU A 432 8.53 10.20 7.17
CA LEU A 432 9.62 9.62 6.40
C LEU A 432 9.88 10.44 5.13
N ASP A 433 11.15 10.71 4.84
CA ASP A 433 11.63 11.29 3.58
C ASP A 433 12.92 10.56 3.20
N LEU A 434 12.91 9.93 2.02
CA LEU A 434 14.05 9.15 1.55
C LEU A 434 14.15 9.13 0.01
N ASP A 435 15.36 8.90 -0.49
CA ASP A 435 15.61 8.45 -1.85
C ASP A 435 15.70 6.93 -1.83
N ALA A 436 15.01 6.25 -2.74
CA ALA A 436 15.01 4.80 -2.78
C ALA A 436 15.47 4.25 -4.12
N LYS A 437 16.21 3.14 -4.06
CA LYS A 437 16.54 2.25 -5.19
C LYS A 437 15.96 0.90 -4.89
N ILE A 438 15.02 0.49 -5.71
CA ILE A 438 14.28 -0.77 -5.53
C ILE A 438 14.61 -1.68 -6.71
N ALA A 439 15.03 -2.89 -6.44
CA ALA A 439 15.19 -3.94 -7.43
C ALA A 439 14.20 -5.07 -7.14
N LEU A 440 13.35 -5.38 -8.10
CA LEU A 440 12.33 -6.40 -8.02
C LEU A 440 12.64 -7.51 -9.03
N ASP A 441 12.85 -8.72 -8.55
CA ASP A 441 12.99 -9.94 -9.36
C ASP A 441 11.66 -10.71 -9.30
N LEU A 442 10.85 -10.60 -10.35
CA LEU A 442 9.53 -11.24 -10.40
C LEU A 442 9.62 -12.76 -10.56
N ASN A 443 10.74 -13.30 -11.08
CA ASN A 443 10.92 -14.74 -11.21
C ASN A 443 11.21 -15.38 -9.86
N LYS A 444 12.13 -14.79 -9.11
CA LYS A 444 12.42 -15.21 -7.74
C LYS A 444 11.38 -14.72 -6.76
N LYS A 445 10.58 -13.73 -7.20
CA LYS A 445 9.63 -13.03 -6.34
C LYS A 445 10.31 -12.44 -5.11
N THR A 446 11.38 -11.71 -5.35
CA THR A 446 12.14 -11.00 -4.32
C THR A 446 12.23 -9.52 -4.65
N LEU A 447 12.22 -8.70 -3.61
CA LEU A 447 12.43 -7.26 -3.69
C LEU A 447 13.58 -6.88 -2.77
N SER A 448 14.52 -6.10 -3.28
CA SER A 448 15.49 -5.39 -2.48
C SER A 448 15.29 -3.88 -2.64
N LEU A 449 15.29 -3.17 -1.53
CA LEU A 449 15.22 -1.72 -1.49
C LEU A 449 16.45 -1.21 -0.72
N ASP A 450 17.18 -0.31 -1.32
CA ASP A 450 18.22 0.47 -0.67
C ASP A 450 17.84 1.94 -0.71
N SER A 451 17.91 2.62 0.42
CA SER A 451 17.51 4.01 0.50
C SER A 451 18.52 4.88 1.23
N LEU A 452 18.60 6.14 0.80
CA LEU A 452 19.22 7.23 1.53
C LEU A 452 18.15 7.99 2.31
N VAL A 453 18.25 7.97 3.62
CA VAL A 453 17.24 8.57 4.50
C VAL A 453 17.60 10.04 4.74
N HIS A 454 16.71 10.95 4.34
CA HIS A 454 16.83 12.39 4.60
C HIS A 454 16.19 12.75 5.93
N LYS A 455 15.10 12.09 6.29
CA LYS A 455 14.33 12.40 7.48
C LYS A 455 13.53 11.18 7.97
N ILE A 456 13.62 10.92 9.26
CA ILE A 456 12.72 10.04 9.97
C ILE A 456 12.11 10.82 11.14
N ARG A 457 10.79 10.80 11.25
CA ARG A 457 10.04 11.42 12.34
C ARG A 457 8.98 10.48 12.84
N PHE A 458 8.81 10.42 14.16
CA PHE A 458 7.65 9.80 14.78
C PHE A 458 6.88 10.90 15.53
N ASN A 459 5.60 10.97 15.28
CA ASN A 459 4.76 11.95 15.95
C ASN A 459 4.62 11.58 17.43
N THR A 460 5.01 12.50 18.31
CA THR A 460 4.77 12.40 19.76
C THR A 460 3.83 13.49 20.15
N ASN A 461 2.56 13.21 20.28
CA ASN A 461 1.74 14.06 21.13
C ASN A 461 2.20 13.87 22.57
N ASN A 462 2.29 14.95 23.38
CA ASN A 462 2.67 14.95 24.77
C ASN A 462 1.84 14.02 25.66
N ASN A 463 0.66 13.68 25.25
CA ASN A 463 -0.07 12.50 25.72
C ASN A 463 0.20 11.41 24.71
N ILE A 464 0.74 10.28 25.14
CA ILE A 464 0.66 9.05 24.36
C ILE A 464 -0.85 8.80 24.20
N ASN A 465 -1.40 9.54 23.31
CA ASN A 465 -2.70 9.28 22.83
C ASN A 465 -2.50 8.18 21.80
N MET A 466 -3.01 7.00 22.07
CA MET A 466 -2.98 5.88 21.13
C MET A 466 -3.58 6.29 19.79
N ARG A 467 -4.33 7.37 19.76
CA ARG A 467 -4.80 8.07 18.56
C ARG A 467 -3.69 8.46 17.61
N SER A 468 -2.51 8.87 18.12
CA SER A 468 -1.36 9.26 17.28
C SER A 468 -0.68 8.07 16.58
N TYR A 469 -0.98 6.84 17.00
CA TYR A 469 -0.47 5.60 16.41
C TYR A 469 -1.52 4.85 15.58
N GLY A 470 -2.55 5.50 15.13
CA GLY A 470 -3.55 4.87 14.30
C GLY A 470 -4.61 4.07 15.03
N LEU A 471 -4.61 4.10 16.33
CA LEU A 471 -5.56 3.40 17.18
C LEU A 471 -6.71 4.32 17.61
N ASN A 472 -7.07 5.24 16.74
CA ASN A 472 -8.14 6.18 17.01
C ASN A 472 -9.48 5.52 16.75
N ASN A 473 -10.22 5.28 17.80
CA ASN A 473 -11.53 4.64 17.79
C ASN A 473 -12.66 5.62 18.11
N ASP A 474 -12.56 6.86 17.64
CA ASP A 474 -13.71 7.75 17.68
C ASP A 474 -14.65 7.39 16.51
N PRO A 475 -15.77 6.70 16.76
CA PRO A 475 -16.72 6.36 15.71
C PRO A 475 -17.40 7.57 15.08
N ASP A 476 -17.46 8.70 15.80
CA ASP A 476 -18.09 9.93 15.34
C ASP A 476 -17.11 10.86 14.60
N ASN A 477 -15.82 10.64 14.77
CA ASN A 477 -14.76 11.33 14.06
C ASN A 477 -13.59 10.36 13.81
N PRO A 478 -13.71 9.45 12.83
CA PRO A 478 -12.60 8.62 12.43
C PRO A 478 -11.52 9.55 11.90
N GLN A 479 -10.65 10.03 12.82
CA GLN A 479 -9.43 10.70 12.39
C GLN A 479 -8.68 9.67 11.54
N PRO A 480 -8.53 9.92 10.27
CA PRO A 480 -7.75 9.03 9.45
C PRO A 480 -6.34 9.11 9.98
N THR A 481 -5.90 8.03 10.53
CA THR A 481 -4.49 7.72 10.64
C THR A 481 -3.89 7.53 9.27
N LYS A 482 -4.74 7.44 8.30
CA LYS A 482 -4.41 7.53 6.90
C LYS A 482 -4.42 8.99 6.54
N PHE A 483 -3.37 9.45 5.91
CA PHE A 483 -3.40 10.62 5.08
C PHE A 483 -4.60 10.47 4.13
N SER A 484 -5.77 10.85 4.58
CA SER A 484 -6.87 11.08 3.69
C SER A 484 -6.61 12.46 3.12
N LEU A 485 -6.07 12.50 1.93
CA LEU A 485 -6.44 13.59 1.04
C LEU A 485 -7.93 13.82 1.29
N ASP A 486 -8.29 15.02 1.73
CA ASP A 486 -9.70 15.34 1.86
C ASP A 486 -10.32 15.14 0.47
N LEU A 487 -10.88 13.94 0.27
CA LEU A 487 -11.48 13.55 -1.00
C LEU A 487 -12.65 14.48 -1.36
N LYS A 488 -13.25 15.18 -0.37
CA LYS A 488 -14.26 16.21 -0.63
C LYS A 488 -13.64 17.44 -1.23
N SER A 489 -12.50 17.91 -0.71
CA SER A 489 -11.76 19.03 -1.32
C SER A 489 -11.22 18.66 -2.68
N LEU A 490 -10.72 17.45 -2.87
CA LEU A 490 -10.28 16.95 -4.17
C LEU A 490 -11.45 16.74 -5.12
N HIS A 491 -12.58 16.24 -4.64
CA HIS A 491 -13.78 16.01 -5.45
C HIS A 491 -14.40 17.33 -5.93
N SER A 492 -14.42 18.37 -5.07
CA SER A 492 -14.84 19.72 -5.50
C SER A 492 -13.89 20.32 -6.54
N ILE A 493 -12.59 20.07 -6.40
CA ILE A 493 -11.57 20.50 -7.36
C ILE A 493 -11.70 19.72 -8.69
N ILE A 494 -12.04 18.44 -8.63
CA ILE A 494 -12.24 17.58 -9.83
C ILE A 494 -13.54 17.93 -10.55
N GLN A 495 -14.59 18.33 -9.83
CA GLN A 495 -15.86 18.80 -10.44
C GLN A 495 -15.72 20.11 -11.18
N GLU A 496 -14.74 20.95 -10.88
CA GLU A 496 -14.45 22.19 -11.61
C GLU A 496 -13.79 21.96 -13.01
N GLY A 497 -13.53 20.75 -13.40
CA GLY A 497 -13.52 20.23 -14.77
C GLY A 497 -12.47 20.75 -15.72
N GLU A 498 -11.31 21.24 -15.31
CA GLU A 498 -10.29 21.69 -16.25
C GLU A 498 -8.98 20.88 -16.19
N ASN A 499 -8.66 20.26 -17.32
CA ASN A 499 -7.37 19.62 -17.61
C ASN A 499 -6.23 20.63 -17.85
N SER A 500 -6.19 21.73 -17.10
CA SER A 500 -5.18 22.76 -17.25
C SER A 500 -3.96 22.52 -16.34
N GLU A 501 -2.82 23.06 -16.73
CA GLU A 501 -1.60 23.01 -15.93
C GLU A 501 -1.76 23.73 -14.58
N ALA A 502 -2.62 24.74 -14.53
CA ALA A 502 -3.01 25.45 -13.31
C ALA A 502 -3.78 24.53 -12.34
N PHE A 503 -4.66 23.68 -12.85
CA PHE A 503 -5.38 22.68 -12.06
C PHE A 503 -4.42 21.64 -11.46
N ARG A 504 -3.45 21.17 -12.26
CA ARG A 504 -2.40 20.24 -11.78
C ARG A 504 -1.56 20.85 -10.67
N ARG A 505 -1.14 22.11 -10.83
CA ARG A 505 -0.39 22.85 -9.77
C ARG A 505 -1.23 22.98 -8.50
N LYS A 506 -2.50 23.33 -8.60
CA LYS A 506 -3.40 23.47 -7.47
C LYS A 506 -3.57 22.15 -6.70
N ILE A 507 -3.65 21.00 -7.40
CA ILE A 507 -3.65 19.67 -6.78
C ILE A 507 -2.33 19.42 -6.06
N ILE A 508 -1.18 19.65 -6.71
CA ILE A 508 0.15 19.44 -6.14
C ILE A 508 0.34 20.33 -4.92
N ASP A 509 -0.04 21.60 -4.99
CA ASP A 509 0.07 22.55 -3.88
C ASP A 509 -0.85 22.16 -2.70
N THR A 510 -2.05 21.65 -2.99
CA THR A 510 -2.96 21.13 -1.97
C THR A 510 -2.39 19.88 -1.30
N ILE A 511 -1.78 18.97 -2.06
CA ILE A 511 -1.11 17.78 -1.56
C ILE A 511 0.11 18.18 -0.72
N LYS A 512 0.93 19.12 -1.19
CA LYS A 512 2.07 19.65 -0.44
C LYS A 512 1.63 20.31 0.86
N ALA A 513 0.64 21.19 0.83
CA ALA A 513 0.11 21.85 2.01
C ALA A 513 -0.45 20.84 3.02
N GLN A 514 -1.12 19.77 2.58
CA GLN A 514 -1.58 18.70 3.46
C GLN A 514 -0.45 17.81 3.97
N SER A 515 0.63 17.62 3.21
CA SER A 515 1.81 16.84 3.63
C SER A 515 2.74 17.63 4.56
N GLU A 516 2.74 18.96 4.48
CA GLU A 516 3.56 19.81 5.34
C GLU A 516 2.88 20.19 6.67
N ASP A 517 1.59 19.88 6.82
CA ASP A 517 0.78 20.46 7.86
C ASP A 517 0.75 19.69 9.19
N LYS A 518 0.88 20.49 10.22
CA LYS A 518 0.32 20.39 11.58
C LYS A 518 1.02 19.58 12.63
N PHE A 519 2.22 19.11 12.42
CA PHE A 519 2.98 18.52 13.53
C PHE A 519 3.96 19.53 14.13
N THR A 520 3.39 20.53 14.79
CA THR A 520 4.15 21.49 15.55
C THR A 520 4.58 20.90 16.89
N LYS A 521 5.84 21.08 17.20
CA LYS A 521 6.52 21.14 18.50
C LYS A 521 7.04 19.86 19.14
N ASP A 522 6.47 18.66 18.96
CA ASP A 522 6.97 17.47 19.66
C ASP A 522 7.33 16.33 18.70
N VAL A 523 8.11 16.65 17.70
CA VAL A 523 8.58 15.69 16.70
C VAL A 523 9.98 15.25 17.05
N PHE A 524 10.19 13.97 17.23
CA PHE A 524 11.50 13.39 17.37
C PHE A 524 12.20 13.33 16.02
N TYR A 525 13.34 14.01 15.92
CA TYR A 525 14.20 13.89 14.74
C TYR A 525 15.24 12.81 14.98
N ALA A 526 15.47 11.94 14.01
CA ALA A 526 16.72 11.22 13.93
C ALA A 526 17.85 12.25 13.74
N THR A 527 18.79 12.28 14.64
CA THR A 527 20.00 13.11 14.47
C THR A 527 20.81 12.56 13.30
N GLU A 528 21.63 13.39 12.67
CA GLU A 528 22.44 13.04 11.49
C GLU A 528 23.32 11.78 11.64
N ASP A 529 23.58 11.36 12.88
CA ASP A 529 24.45 10.22 13.19
C ASP A 529 23.72 8.85 13.19
N THR A 530 22.39 8.80 13.05
CA THR A 530 21.64 7.60 13.44
C THR A 530 21.34 6.64 12.29
N LEU A 531 20.76 7.07 11.19
CA LEU A 531 20.40 6.16 10.11
C LEU A 531 20.42 6.89 8.76
N LYS A 532 21.57 6.80 8.07
CA LYS A 532 21.70 7.39 6.72
C LYS A 532 21.17 6.47 5.62
N ASN A 533 21.28 5.18 5.81
CA ASN A 533 20.89 4.18 4.83
C ASN A 533 19.93 3.17 5.46
N LEU A 534 18.88 2.83 4.74
CA LEU A 534 17.93 1.80 5.10
C LEU A 534 17.80 0.84 3.93
N SER A 535 17.95 -0.46 4.20
CA SER A 535 17.73 -1.50 3.21
C SER A 535 16.56 -2.38 3.66
N LEU A 536 15.70 -2.77 2.70
CA LEU A 536 14.62 -3.71 2.89
C LEU A 536 14.81 -4.86 1.91
N ASN A 537 14.86 -6.08 2.42
CA ASN A 537 14.76 -7.29 1.63
C ASN A 537 13.40 -7.92 1.84
N PHE A 538 12.72 -8.28 0.77
CA PHE A 538 11.39 -8.87 0.81
C PHE A 538 11.33 -10.08 -0.12
N ASP A 539 10.95 -11.24 0.42
CA ASP A 539 10.72 -12.47 -0.32
C ASP A 539 9.23 -12.83 -0.28
N PHE A 540 8.60 -12.84 -1.45
CA PHE A 540 7.20 -13.21 -1.66
C PHE A 540 7.06 -14.39 -2.63
N SER A 541 8.08 -15.25 -2.67
CA SER A 541 8.11 -16.44 -3.53
C SER A 541 6.96 -17.41 -3.25
N ASN A 542 6.54 -17.49 -2.00
CA ASN A 542 5.36 -18.22 -1.56
C ASN A 542 4.28 -17.23 -1.05
N PRO A 543 3.10 -17.12 -1.69
CA PRO A 543 2.02 -16.23 -1.24
C PRO A 543 1.51 -16.53 0.18
N ASP A 544 1.61 -17.78 0.63
CA ASP A 544 1.18 -18.21 1.97
C ASP A 544 2.29 -18.03 3.02
N TYR A 545 3.51 -17.74 2.59
CA TYR A 545 4.66 -17.53 3.44
C TYR A 545 5.64 -16.51 2.85
N MET A 546 5.45 -15.24 3.18
CA MET A 546 6.32 -14.15 2.75
C MET A 546 7.25 -13.74 3.88
N GLN A 547 8.44 -13.28 3.54
CA GLN A 547 9.44 -12.82 4.50
C GLN A 547 10.02 -11.46 4.09
N TRP A 548 10.35 -10.64 5.09
CA TRP A 548 11.09 -9.40 4.87
C TRP A 548 12.04 -9.11 6.01
N SER A 549 13.05 -8.32 5.73
CA SER A 549 14.02 -7.89 6.73
C SER A 549 14.54 -6.49 6.47
N VAL A 550 14.81 -5.77 7.55
CA VAL A 550 15.48 -4.47 7.57
C VAL A 550 16.75 -4.63 8.41
N PRO A 551 17.89 -4.95 7.79
CA PRO A 551 19.11 -5.35 8.51
C PRO A 551 19.63 -4.28 9.48
N GLN A 552 19.53 -3.00 9.11
CA GLN A 552 20.02 -1.88 9.94
C GLN A 552 19.25 -1.74 11.26
N LEU A 553 17.99 -2.16 11.28
CA LEU A 553 17.12 -2.12 12.45
C LEU A 553 17.00 -3.46 13.17
N LEU A 554 17.66 -4.51 12.65
CA LEU A 554 17.50 -5.91 13.11
C LEU A 554 16.02 -6.31 13.18
N LEU A 555 15.24 -5.81 12.20
CA LEU A 555 13.83 -6.09 12.05
C LEU A 555 13.65 -7.18 10.99
N GLU A 556 12.92 -8.20 11.36
CA GLU A 556 12.47 -9.27 10.49
C GLU A 556 10.95 -9.34 10.53
N GLY A 557 10.35 -9.70 9.40
CA GLY A 557 8.93 -9.91 9.33
C GLY A 557 8.60 -11.11 8.47
N GLU A 558 7.44 -11.71 8.73
CA GLU A 558 6.90 -12.80 7.94
C GLU A 558 5.37 -12.68 7.84
N PHE A 559 4.83 -13.17 6.75
CA PHE A 559 3.41 -13.45 6.60
C PHE A 559 3.22 -14.95 6.54
N LYS A 560 2.43 -15.49 7.44
CA LYS A 560 2.15 -16.91 7.55
C LYS A 560 0.79 -17.14 8.19
N ASP A 561 0.06 -18.15 7.74
CA ASP A 561 -1.25 -18.54 8.29
C ASP A 561 -2.24 -17.36 8.38
N ASN A 562 -2.21 -16.50 7.35
CA ASN A 562 -3.00 -15.27 7.25
C ASN A 562 -2.70 -14.21 8.33
N ALA A 563 -1.51 -14.24 8.91
CA ALA A 563 -1.05 -13.27 9.89
C ALA A 563 0.33 -12.70 9.51
N TYR A 564 0.53 -11.43 9.79
CA TYR A 564 1.81 -10.75 9.70
C TYR A 564 2.50 -10.81 11.06
N VAL A 565 3.73 -11.25 11.08
CA VAL A 565 4.57 -11.27 12.29
C VAL A 565 5.80 -10.40 12.05
N PHE A 566 6.05 -9.46 12.96
CA PHE A 566 7.21 -8.57 12.94
C PHE A 566 8.06 -8.86 14.18
N ARG A 567 9.37 -9.05 14.00
CA ARG A 567 10.33 -9.31 15.07
C ARG A 567 11.44 -8.28 15.05
N ILE A 568 11.56 -7.56 16.12
CA ILE A 568 12.67 -6.63 16.39
C ILE A 568 13.57 -7.30 17.40
N LYS A 569 14.76 -7.72 16.97
CA LYS A 569 15.67 -8.50 17.82
C LYS A 569 16.38 -7.66 18.87
N ASP A 570 16.60 -6.39 18.57
CA ASP A 570 17.27 -5.44 19.46
C ASP A 570 16.60 -4.06 19.37
N LEU A 571 15.85 -3.72 20.39
CA LEU A 571 15.13 -2.45 20.49
C LEU A 571 16.07 -1.22 20.55
N LYS A 572 17.35 -1.39 20.91
CA LYS A 572 18.33 -0.29 20.86
C LYS A 572 18.44 0.31 19.48
N LYS A 573 18.33 -0.50 18.43
CA LYS A 573 18.39 -0.05 17.04
C LYS A 573 17.21 0.84 16.65
N ILE A 574 16.07 0.68 17.33
CA ILE A 574 14.85 1.45 17.08
C ILE A 574 14.68 2.60 18.06
N LYS A 575 15.33 2.53 19.24
CA LYS A 575 15.22 3.54 20.30
C LYS A 575 15.34 4.99 19.79
N PRO A 576 16.31 5.36 18.91
CA PRO A 576 16.43 6.72 18.41
C PRO A 576 15.17 7.20 17.66
N TYR A 577 14.42 6.29 17.07
CA TYR A 577 13.26 6.56 16.19
C TYR A 577 11.92 6.32 16.87
N SER A 578 11.90 5.76 18.11
CA SER A 578 10.69 5.39 18.82
C SER A 578 10.41 6.33 19.98
N PRO A 579 9.41 7.21 19.89
CA PRO A 579 8.97 8.03 21.01
C PRO A 579 8.50 7.21 22.20
N ILE A 580 7.89 6.06 21.96
CA ILE A 580 7.41 5.15 23.01
C ILE A 580 8.58 4.69 23.88
N MET A 581 9.69 4.27 23.26
CA MET A 581 10.87 3.84 24.02
C MET A 581 11.46 4.98 24.87
N LYS A 582 11.47 6.19 24.32
CA LYS A 582 11.91 7.39 25.06
C LYS A 582 10.96 7.72 26.21
N TYR A 583 9.66 7.69 25.95
CA TYR A 583 8.62 8.02 26.93
C TYR A 583 8.61 7.04 28.10
N PHE A 584 8.78 5.74 27.85
CA PHE A 584 8.87 4.73 28.87
C PHE A 584 10.31 4.46 29.35
N ALA A 585 11.29 5.25 28.91
CA ALA A 585 12.70 5.09 29.21
C ALA A 585 13.22 3.64 28.99
N LEU A 586 12.76 3.03 27.92
CA LEU A 586 13.19 1.67 27.54
C LEU A 586 14.60 1.71 26.98
N GLU A 587 15.50 0.85 27.49
CA GLU A 587 16.89 0.84 27.08
C GLU A 587 17.26 -0.30 26.15
N ASP A 588 16.61 -1.43 26.27
CA ASP A 588 16.94 -2.66 25.55
C ASP A 588 15.74 -3.62 25.53
N GLY A 589 15.88 -4.74 24.84
CA GLY A 589 14.88 -5.77 24.72
C GLY A 589 14.60 -6.17 23.28
N SER A 590 13.65 -7.07 23.12
CA SER A 590 13.13 -7.48 21.81
C SER A 590 11.61 -7.36 21.77
N LEU A 591 11.05 -7.26 20.56
CA LEU A 591 9.61 -7.12 20.33
C LEU A 591 9.17 -8.04 19.20
N GLU A 592 8.15 -8.82 19.44
CA GLU A 592 7.41 -9.55 18.41
C GLU A 592 5.98 -9.00 18.33
N VAL A 593 5.50 -8.73 17.16
CA VAL A 593 4.16 -8.22 16.89
C VAL A 593 3.49 -9.10 15.85
N SER A 594 2.27 -9.52 16.10
CA SER A 594 1.47 -10.28 15.13
C SER A 594 0.12 -9.62 14.87
N THR A 595 -0.33 -9.65 13.62
CA THR A 595 -1.61 -9.09 13.21
C THR A 595 -2.09 -9.72 11.90
N SER A 596 -3.40 -9.88 11.75
CA SER A 596 -4.00 -10.34 10.49
C SER A 596 -4.62 -9.20 9.67
N ASP A 597 -4.92 -8.06 10.29
CA ASP A 597 -5.71 -6.98 9.70
C ASP A 597 -5.18 -5.57 10.02
N PHE A 598 -4.04 -5.45 10.74
CA PHE A 598 -3.46 -4.21 11.25
C PHE A 598 -4.37 -3.39 12.17
N VAL A 599 -5.48 -3.97 12.61
CA VAL A 599 -6.41 -3.42 13.60
C VAL A 599 -6.31 -4.20 14.91
N ASN A 600 -6.29 -5.53 14.78
CA ASN A 600 -6.07 -6.45 15.89
C ASN A 600 -4.60 -6.84 15.92
N ILE A 601 -3.90 -6.41 16.95
CA ILE A 601 -2.45 -6.55 17.08
C ILE A 601 -2.18 -7.27 18.39
N ASP A 602 -1.49 -8.39 18.33
CA ASP A 602 -0.90 -9.04 19.48
C ASP A 602 0.60 -8.79 19.52
N PHE A 603 1.16 -8.56 20.69
CA PHE A 603 2.59 -8.36 20.80
C PHE A 603 3.17 -9.04 22.05
N PHE A 604 4.42 -9.41 21.92
CA PHE A 604 5.24 -9.92 22.98
C PHE A 604 6.57 -9.15 23.03
N ALA A 605 6.75 -8.37 24.07
CA ALA A 605 8.00 -7.67 24.35
C ALA A 605 8.78 -8.47 25.41
N LYS A 606 10.03 -8.80 25.10
CA LYS A 606 10.85 -9.65 25.95
C LYS A 606 12.08 -8.90 26.42
N ASP A 607 12.43 -9.13 27.71
CA ASP A 607 13.65 -8.64 28.34
C ASP A 607 13.84 -7.12 28.19
N LEU A 608 12.73 -6.37 28.25
CA LEU A 608 12.76 -4.90 28.20
C LEU A 608 13.60 -4.40 29.38
N LYS A 609 14.72 -3.76 29.10
CA LYS A 609 15.48 -3.08 30.13
C LYS A 609 14.83 -1.75 30.47
N ILE A 610 14.21 -1.71 31.63
CA ILE A 610 13.48 -0.56 32.14
C ILE A 610 13.70 -0.53 33.67
N THR A 611 14.00 0.64 34.20
CA THR A 611 14.06 0.85 35.65
C THR A 611 12.71 1.42 36.09
N LEU A 612 11.90 0.58 36.72
CA LEU A 612 10.60 0.99 37.24
C LEU A 612 10.73 1.22 38.77
N PRO A 613 9.98 2.16 39.35
CA PRO A 613 9.89 2.40 40.76
C PRO A 613 9.06 1.33 41.49
N ILE A 614 9.16 0.11 41.04
CA ILE A 614 8.44 -1.06 41.56
C ILE A 614 9.42 -2.20 41.84
N TYR A 615 9.10 -2.99 42.87
CA TYR A 615 9.93 -4.07 43.35
C TYR A 615 9.09 -5.32 43.47
N HIS A 616 9.72 -6.47 43.30
CA HIS A 616 9.10 -7.74 43.67
C HIS A 616 8.97 -7.78 45.19
N SER A 617 8.04 -8.58 45.73
CA SER A 617 7.83 -8.78 47.17
C SER A 617 9.08 -9.26 47.92
N ASN A 618 10.14 -9.67 47.22
CA ASN A 618 11.45 -10.02 47.80
C ASN A 618 12.43 -8.83 47.83
N GLY A 619 11.97 -7.61 47.54
CA GLY A 619 12.76 -6.37 47.49
C GLY A 619 13.66 -6.21 46.27
N LYS A 620 13.56 -7.09 45.28
CA LYS A 620 14.34 -6.95 44.03
C LYS A 620 13.62 -6.06 43.07
N GLN A 621 14.30 -5.00 42.61
CA GLN A 621 13.75 -4.07 41.63
C GLN A 621 13.46 -4.75 40.28
N PHE A 622 12.41 -4.30 39.59
CA PHE A 622 12.12 -4.67 38.23
C PHE A 622 13.07 -3.95 37.27
N ASN A 623 14.19 -4.60 36.91
CA ASN A 623 15.16 -4.08 35.95
C ASN A 623 15.00 -4.66 34.53
N SER A 624 14.22 -5.71 34.43
CA SER A 624 13.87 -6.34 33.15
C SER A 624 12.41 -6.79 33.22
N LEU A 625 11.69 -6.53 32.14
CA LEU A 625 10.27 -6.77 32.05
C LEU A 625 9.94 -7.47 30.74
N SER A 626 9.18 -8.55 30.80
CA SER A 626 8.56 -9.15 29.63
C SER A 626 7.06 -8.88 29.66
N LEU A 627 6.48 -8.50 28.54
CA LEU A 627 5.08 -8.08 28.43
C LEU A 627 4.40 -8.79 27.27
N PHE A 628 3.25 -9.35 27.53
CA PHE A 628 2.27 -9.68 26.51
C PHE A 628 1.30 -8.52 26.36
N GLY A 629 0.83 -8.28 25.15
CA GLY A 629 -0.19 -7.28 24.93
C GLY A 629 -1.04 -7.58 23.71
N SER A 630 -2.24 -7.04 23.75
CA SER A 630 -3.15 -7.03 22.60
C SER A 630 -3.73 -5.63 22.42
N ILE A 631 -3.87 -5.24 21.19
CA ILE A 631 -4.44 -3.98 20.76
C ILE A 631 -5.54 -4.29 19.77
N ASN A 632 -6.72 -3.82 20.01
CA ASN A 632 -7.83 -3.91 19.08
C ASN A 632 -8.52 -2.54 18.99
N LYS A 633 -9.59 -2.47 18.21
CA LYS A 633 -10.33 -1.23 17.97
C LYS A 633 -10.80 -0.53 19.25
N ASP A 634 -11.17 -1.31 20.27
CA ASP A 634 -11.85 -0.81 21.46
C ASP A 634 -10.98 -0.87 22.73
N GLU A 635 -9.95 -1.71 22.76
CA GLU A 635 -9.18 -2.02 23.97
C GLU A 635 -7.71 -2.25 23.67
N ILE A 636 -6.87 -1.81 24.62
CA ILE A 636 -5.46 -2.19 24.70
C ILE A 636 -5.26 -2.90 26.02
N SER A 637 -4.68 -4.07 25.96
CA SER A 637 -4.40 -4.92 27.10
C SER A 637 -2.92 -5.28 27.12
N VAL A 638 -2.25 -5.02 28.22
CA VAL A 638 -0.82 -5.33 28.42
C VAL A 638 -0.65 -5.98 29.77
N TYR A 639 0.10 -7.07 29.85
CA TYR A 639 0.34 -7.74 31.09
C TYR A 639 1.69 -8.49 31.14
N THR A 640 2.25 -8.61 32.35
CA THR A 640 3.41 -9.49 32.58
C THR A 640 3.00 -10.96 32.54
N PRO A 641 3.92 -11.89 32.22
CA PRO A 641 3.65 -13.34 32.25
C PRO A 641 3.05 -13.82 33.56
N SER A 642 3.52 -13.26 34.67
CA SER A 642 3.02 -13.55 36.03
C SER A 642 1.68 -12.89 36.38
N LYS A 643 1.19 -11.99 35.48
CA LYS A 643 0.05 -11.11 35.77
C LYS A 643 0.22 -10.24 37.02
N SER A 644 1.48 -10.04 37.44
CA SER A 644 1.77 -9.12 38.52
C SER A 644 1.48 -7.67 38.16
N ILE A 645 1.61 -7.33 36.88
CA ILE A 645 1.22 -6.05 36.29
C ILE A 645 0.29 -6.33 35.12
N SER A 646 -0.87 -5.69 35.10
CA SER A 646 -1.81 -5.71 33.98
C SER A 646 -2.34 -4.30 33.77
N ILE A 647 -2.37 -3.87 32.52
CA ILE A 647 -2.86 -2.55 32.11
C ILE A 647 -3.91 -2.76 31.02
N LYS A 648 -5.08 -2.19 31.22
CA LYS A 648 -6.15 -2.13 30.21
C LYS A 648 -6.50 -0.69 29.94
N VAL A 649 -6.61 -0.36 28.65
CA VAL A 649 -7.05 0.94 28.22
C VAL A 649 -8.27 0.76 27.32
N LYS A 650 -9.38 1.34 27.68
CA LYS A 650 -10.61 1.27 26.93
C LYS A 650 -11.22 2.68 26.81
N GLY A 651 -11.20 3.23 25.60
CA GLY A 651 -11.55 4.63 25.41
C GLY A 651 -10.69 5.54 26.30
N ASP A 652 -11.36 6.33 27.15
CA ASP A 652 -10.70 7.26 28.07
C ASP A 652 -10.42 6.66 29.46
N GLN A 653 -10.66 5.38 29.65
CA GLN A 653 -10.42 4.68 30.90
C GLN A 653 -9.14 3.84 30.83
N LYS A 654 -8.26 4.00 31.83
CA LYS A 654 -7.08 3.17 32.06
C LYS A 654 -7.27 2.40 33.35
N ASP A 655 -7.25 1.09 33.30
CA ASP A 655 -7.30 0.20 34.43
C ASP A 655 -5.94 -0.50 34.60
N ILE A 656 -5.28 -0.27 35.74
CA ILE A 656 -3.98 -0.85 36.06
C ILE A 656 -4.20 -1.79 37.23
N THR A 657 -3.82 -3.04 37.08
CA THR A 657 -3.88 -4.03 38.13
C THR A 657 -2.45 -4.42 38.54
N LEU A 658 -2.16 -4.37 39.82
CA LEU A 658 -0.87 -4.70 40.41
C LEU A 658 -1.08 -5.80 41.45
N ASN A 659 -0.30 -6.86 41.41
CA ASN A 659 -0.40 -7.97 42.36
C ASN A 659 0.98 -8.36 42.90
N ASN A 660 1.12 -8.48 44.21
CA ASN A 660 2.36 -8.87 44.87
C ASN A 660 3.56 -8.00 44.48
N ILE A 661 3.39 -6.69 44.60
CA ILE A 661 4.37 -5.69 44.12
C ILE A 661 4.63 -4.67 45.23
N ASP A 662 5.90 -4.35 45.46
CA ASP A 662 6.30 -3.26 46.33
C ASP A 662 6.50 -1.98 45.49
N LEU A 663 5.94 -0.86 45.93
CA LEU A 663 6.00 0.44 45.23
C LEU A 663 6.84 1.41 46.05
N SER A 664 7.96 1.87 45.51
CA SER A 664 8.74 2.96 46.13
C SER A 664 8.12 4.31 45.73
N ILE A 665 7.50 4.98 46.68
CA ILE A 665 6.92 6.32 46.48
C ILE A 665 8.05 7.32 46.20
N ASP A 666 9.21 7.21 46.86
CA ASP A 666 10.34 8.08 46.62
C ASP A 666 10.84 7.96 45.19
N ASP A 667 11.13 6.72 44.73
CA ASP A 667 11.57 6.47 43.36
C ASP A 667 10.51 6.84 42.34
N PHE A 668 9.23 6.78 42.69
CA PHE A 668 8.13 7.18 41.84
C PHE A 668 8.08 8.70 41.65
N LEU A 669 8.26 9.45 42.77
CA LEU A 669 8.30 10.92 42.73
C LEU A 669 9.58 11.46 42.05
N ASP A 670 10.69 10.75 42.19
CA ASP A 670 12.00 11.10 41.60
C ASP A 670 12.17 10.55 40.17
N SER A 671 11.18 9.81 39.66
CA SER A 671 11.26 9.16 38.35
C SER A 671 11.42 10.14 37.23
N LYS A 672 12.44 9.92 36.38
CA LYS A 672 12.68 10.67 35.14
C LYS A 672 11.80 10.17 33.97
N MET A 673 10.94 9.20 34.20
CA MET A 673 10.04 8.66 33.17
C MET A 673 8.92 9.66 32.86
N PRO A 674 8.81 10.21 31.65
CA PRO A 674 7.73 11.12 31.27
C PRO A 674 6.34 10.52 31.52
N ALA A 675 6.21 9.19 31.35
CA ALA A 675 4.98 8.46 31.59
C ALA A 675 4.49 8.54 33.03
N ILE A 676 5.42 8.61 33.98
CA ILE A 676 5.13 8.71 35.41
C ILE A 676 5.02 10.15 35.84
N ALA A 677 5.94 11.00 35.37
CA ALA A 677 5.91 12.44 35.64
C ALA A 677 4.59 13.11 35.20
N GLY A 678 4.04 12.66 34.05
CA GLY A 678 2.76 13.17 33.52
C GLY A 678 1.54 12.81 34.38
N LEU A 679 1.62 11.82 35.27
CA LEU A 679 0.55 11.50 36.22
C LEU A 679 0.46 12.49 37.39
N PHE A 680 1.55 13.23 37.68
CA PHE A 680 1.67 14.09 38.85
C PHE A 680 2.16 15.51 38.55
N SER A 681 2.59 15.83 37.30
CA SER A 681 3.02 17.18 36.98
C SER A 681 1.83 18.09 36.66
N LYS A 682 1.62 19.10 37.50
CA LYS A 682 0.94 20.32 37.07
C LYS A 682 1.86 21.03 36.10
N GLU A 683 1.50 21.20 34.82
CA GLU A 683 2.05 22.28 34.00
C GLU A 683 1.79 23.60 34.76
N ARG A 684 2.84 24.18 35.36
CA ARG A 684 2.79 25.58 35.75
C ARG A 684 2.59 26.41 34.47
N LYS A 685 1.37 26.85 34.20
CA LYS A 685 1.14 27.92 33.27
C LYS A 685 1.85 29.16 33.85
N GLU A 686 2.97 29.53 33.31
CA GLU A 686 3.54 30.86 33.53
C GLU A 686 2.48 31.87 33.11
N LYS A 687 2.20 32.84 33.99
CA LYS A 687 1.30 33.94 33.64
C LYS A 687 1.90 34.70 32.46
N PRO A 688 1.19 34.90 31.37
CA PRO A 688 1.70 35.67 30.25
C PRO A 688 2.00 37.09 30.65
N SER A 689 3.10 37.65 30.15
CA SER A 689 3.46 39.07 30.40
C SER A 689 2.48 39.96 29.64
N SER A 690 2.15 41.09 30.24
CA SER A 690 1.08 42.00 29.89
C SER A 690 1.15 42.70 28.51
N LYS A 691 1.95 42.23 27.56
CA LYS A 691 2.04 42.74 26.18
C LYS A 691 1.44 41.86 25.09
N GLU A 692 1.04 40.63 25.42
CA GLU A 692 0.49 39.68 24.43
C GLU A 692 -1.05 39.61 24.41
N ILE A 693 -1.72 40.49 25.15
CA ILE A 693 -3.18 40.39 25.41
C ILE A 693 -4.04 40.83 24.20
N GLN A 694 -3.51 41.53 23.20
CA GLN A 694 -4.34 42.02 22.08
C GLN A 694 -4.53 41.04 20.92
N ASP A 695 -3.66 40.05 20.74
CA ASP A 695 -3.81 39.01 19.70
C ASP A 695 -4.42 37.71 20.25
N GLU A 696 -4.53 37.58 21.57
CA GLU A 696 -5.08 36.38 22.24
C GLU A 696 -6.60 36.24 22.17
N ASP A 697 -7.33 37.32 22.06
CA ASP A 697 -8.83 37.28 22.09
C ASP A 697 -9.43 36.58 20.87
N ILE A 698 -8.79 36.64 19.71
CA ILE A 698 -9.24 35.94 18.50
C ILE A 698 -8.90 34.45 18.58
N PHE A 699 -7.74 34.12 19.13
CA PHE A 699 -7.29 32.73 19.32
C PHE A 699 -8.05 32.02 20.45
N ILE A 700 -8.36 32.71 21.54
CA ILE A 700 -9.17 32.20 22.67
C ILE A 700 -10.59 31.88 22.19
N SER A 701 -11.20 32.69 21.36
CA SER A 701 -12.52 32.42 20.77
C SER A 701 -12.52 31.24 19.79
N ALA A 702 -11.42 31.03 19.04
CA ALA A 702 -11.24 29.88 18.17
C ALA A 702 -10.95 28.61 18.99
N LYS A 703 -10.13 28.69 20.02
CA LYS A 703 -9.84 27.62 20.96
C LYS A 703 -11.07 27.20 21.76
N GLN A 704 -11.87 28.14 22.25
CA GLN A 704 -13.14 27.84 22.96
C GLN A 704 -14.19 27.22 22.01
N ARG A 705 -14.24 27.61 20.75
CA ARG A 705 -15.07 26.95 19.73
C ARG A 705 -14.57 25.56 19.39
N TYR A 706 -13.25 25.40 19.31
CA TYR A 706 -12.61 24.09 19.11
C TYR A 706 -12.83 23.17 20.32
N GLU A 707 -12.65 23.65 21.53
CA GLU A 707 -12.90 22.92 22.78
C GLU A 707 -14.39 22.62 23.02
N LYS A 708 -15.31 23.48 22.55
CA LYS A 708 -16.75 23.17 22.53
C LYS A 708 -17.15 22.16 21.49
N ALA A 709 -16.46 22.12 20.34
CA ALA A 709 -16.71 21.15 19.29
C ALA A 709 -16.07 19.77 19.62
N HIS A 710 -14.98 19.78 20.40
CA HIS A 710 -14.27 18.57 20.81
C HIS A 710 -14.26 18.54 22.35
N LYS A 711 -15.35 18.01 22.93
CA LYS A 711 -15.38 17.69 24.35
C LYS A 711 -14.24 16.70 24.61
N ILE A 712 -13.10 17.20 25.13
CA ILE A 712 -12.01 16.36 25.61
C ILE A 712 -12.57 15.65 26.84
N ILE A 713 -12.90 14.38 26.69
CA ILE A 713 -13.33 13.52 27.80
C ILE A 713 -12.05 13.23 28.60
N PRO A 714 -12.02 13.61 29.88
CA PRO A 714 -10.82 13.45 30.69
C PRO A 714 -10.49 11.97 30.89
N ILE A 715 -9.21 11.60 30.78
CA ILE A 715 -8.75 10.23 30.94
C ILE A 715 -8.86 9.86 32.42
N SER A 716 -9.70 8.87 32.74
CA SER A 716 -9.77 8.27 34.09
C SER A 716 -8.76 7.14 34.20
N THR A 717 -7.87 7.23 35.18
CA THR A 717 -6.94 6.13 35.51
C THR A 717 -7.38 5.48 36.80
N ARG A 718 -7.59 4.17 36.78
CA ARG A 718 -7.85 3.35 37.97
C ARG A 718 -6.67 2.41 38.17
N ILE A 719 -6.17 2.39 39.41
CA ILE A 719 -5.14 1.43 39.82
C ILE A 719 -5.75 0.55 40.92
N HIS A 720 -5.80 -0.72 40.64
CA HIS A 720 -6.20 -1.72 41.63
C HIS A 720 -4.97 -2.57 41.97
N ALA A 721 -4.54 -2.48 43.21
CA ALA A 721 -3.38 -3.22 43.69
C ALA A 721 -3.78 -4.17 44.81
N LYS A 722 -3.24 -5.41 44.76
CA LYS A 722 -3.49 -6.42 45.74
C LYS A 722 -2.16 -6.93 46.33
N ASP A 723 -2.11 -7.12 47.66
CA ASP A 723 -0.92 -7.55 48.38
C ASP A 723 0.30 -6.67 48.02
N VAL A 724 0.18 -5.36 48.24
CA VAL A 724 1.18 -4.36 47.87
C VAL A 724 1.82 -3.73 49.13
N VAL A 725 3.10 -3.44 49.04
CA VAL A 725 3.81 -2.64 50.07
C VAL A 725 4.18 -1.30 49.46
N LEU A 726 3.64 -0.21 49.98
CA LEU A 726 4.11 1.12 49.67
C LEU A 726 5.34 1.47 50.50
N ILE A 727 6.44 1.83 49.87
CA ILE A 727 7.69 2.18 50.54
C ILE A 727 7.88 3.70 50.42
N TYR A 728 7.97 4.39 51.57
CA TYR A 728 8.25 5.82 51.63
C TYR A 728 9.33 6.07 52.68
N LYS A 729 10.44 6.69 52.27
CA LYS A 729 11.61 6.93 53.11
C LYS A 729 12.06 5.67 53.88
N LYS A 730 12.08 4.55 53.18
CA LYS A 730 12.41 3.19 53.70
C LYS A 730 11.35 2.60 54.67
N MET A 731 10.26 3.30 54.96
CA MET A 731 9.16 2.81 55.77
C MET A 731 8.20 1.98 54.88
N PRO A 732 7.91 0.74 55.20
CA PRO A 732 6.96 -0.09 54.47
C PRO A 732 5.54 0.12 54.99
N PHE A 733 4.59 0.32 54.07
CA PHE A 733 3.16 0.42 54.33
C PHE A 733 2.47 -0.75 53.60
N PRO A 734 2.35 -1.92 54.20
CA PRO A 734 1.70 -3.06 53.55
C PRO A 734 0.19 -2.84 53.46
N LEU A 735 -0.40 -3.19 52.34
CA LEU A 735 -1.83 -3.11 52.05
C LEU A 735 -2.27 -4.40 51.35
N GLU A 736 -3.41 -4.96 51.78
CA GLU A 736 -4.04 -6.12 51.12
C GLU A 736 -4.71 -5.70 49.84
N ASN A 737 -5.38 -4.54 49.84
CA ASN A 737 -5.95 -3.94 48.68
C ASN A 737 -5.67 -2.43 48.68
N LEU A 738 -5.45 -1.89 47.50
CA LEU A 738 -5.24 -0.48 47.25
C LEU A 738 -5.93 -0.09 45.95
N ASP A 739 -6.91 0.79 46.03
CA ASP A 739 -7.60 1.34 44.90
C ASP A 739 -7.28 2.82 44.78
N ILE A 740 -6.80 3.22 43.57
CA ILE A 740 -6.50 4.60 43.25
C ILE A 740 -7.31 4.98 42.01
N VAL A 741 -8.05 6.06 42.09
CA VAL A 741 -8.79 6.63 40.97
C VAL A 741 -8.31 8.05 40.75
N ALA A 742 -7.65 8.26 39.61
CA ALA A 742 -7.21 9.57 39.17
C ALA A 742 -8.09 10.02 38.00
N GLN A 743 -8.72 11.17 38.17
CA GLN A 743 -9.53 11.79 37.13
C GLN A 743 -9.38 13.31 37.22
N ASP A 744 -9.07 13.97 36.10
CA ASP A 744 -8.75 15.38 36.07
C ASP A 744 -7.60 15.74 37.03
N ASP A 745 -7.81 16.66 37.92
CA ASP A 745 -6.86 17.07 38.98
C ASP A 745 -7.17 16.47 40.38
N ARG A 746 -7.98 15.42 40.41
CA ARG A 746 -8.35 14.70 41.61
C ARG A 746 -7.84 13.28 41.60
N VAL A 747 -7.19 12.87 42.71
CA VAL A 747 -6.79 11.50 42.95
C VAL A 747 -7.39 10.99 44.25
N LYS A 748 -8.18 9.94 44.18
CA LYS A 748 -8.72 9.23 45.32
C LYS A 748 -7.95 7.95 45.57
N ILE A 749 -7.67 7.69 46.79
CA ILE A 749 -6.94 6.51 47.26
C ILE A 749 -7.79 5.85 48.35
N ASP A 750 -8.13 4.60 48.16
CA ASP A 750 -8.79 3.76 49.14
C ASP A 750 -7.95 2.48 49.33
N GLY A 751 -7.64 2.11 50.56
CA GLY A 751 -6.86 0.92 50.81
C GLY A 751 -7.22 0.28 52.14
N ASN A 752 -6.85 -0.98 52.31
CA ASN A 752 -7.03 -1.68 53.58
C ASN A 752 -5.88 -2.64 53.86
N TYR A 753 -5.67 -2.86 55.15
CA TYR A 753 -4.80 -3.91 55.68
C TYR A 753 -5.48 -4.52 56.90
N LYS A 754 -5.87 -5.81 56.82
CA LYS A 754 -6.69 -6.46 57.85
C LYS A 754 -7.94 -5.60 58.15
N ASN A 755 -8.09 -5.14 59.38
CA ASN A 755 -9.21 -4.28 59.79
C ASN A 755 -8.94 -2.78 59.66
N GLY A 756 -7.73 -2.38 59.24
CA GLY A 756 -7.33 -1.00 59.01
C GLY A 756 -7.73 -0.54 57.63
N MET A 757 -8.23 0.69 57.50
CA MET A 757 -8.63 1.32 56.25
C MET A 757 -7.93 2.66 56.09
N ILE A 758 -7.45 2.93 54.90
CA ILE A 758 -6.87 4.22 54.52
C ILE A 758 -7.69 4.82 53.40
N MET A 759 -8.00 6.07 53.50
CA MET A 759 -8.65 6.88 52.43
C MET A 759 -7.86 8.17 52.31
N ALA A 760 -7.54 8.53 51.07
CA ALA A 760 -6.91 9.79 50.78
C ALA A 760 -7.58 10.45 49.56
N ASP A 761 -7.62 11.76 49.53
CA ASP A 761 -8.18 12.56 48.42
C ASP A 761 -7.22 13.70 48.14
N LEU A 762 -6.61 13.69 46.98
CA LEU A 762 -5.74 14.74 46.49
C LEU A 762 -6.58 15.61 45.56
N VAL A 763 -6.77 16.88 45.93
CA VAL A 763 -7.58 17.84 45.17
C VAL A 763 -6.85 19.17 45.10
N HIS A 764 -6.65 19.71 43.92
CA HIS A 764 -5.98 21.01 43.71
C HIS A 764 -4.61 21.15 44.40
N GLY A 765 -3.90 19.99 44.52
CA GLY A 765 -2.59 19.95 45.19
C GLY A 765 -2.59 19.82 46.69
N ALA A 766 -3.77 19.79 47.33
CA ALA A 766 -3.93 19.44 48.76
C ALA A 766 -4.29 17.95 48.89
N LEU A 767 -3.60 17.25 49.83
CA LEU A 767 -3.86 15.82 50.12
C LEU A 767 -4.59 15.74 51.46
N TYR A 768 -5.80 15.22 51.44
CA TYR A 768 -6.57 14.87 52.65
C TYR A 768 -6.45 13.38 52.91
N LEU A 769 -6.04 13.00 54.15
CA LEU A 769 -5.75 11.60 54.54
C LEU A 769 -6.56 11.22 55.77
N LYS A 770 -7.18 10.06 55.72
CA LYS A 770 -7.78 9.37 56.88
C LYS A 770 -7.34 7.91 56.89
N ALA A 771 -6.54 7.54 57.86
CA ALA A 771 -6.21 6.16 58.15
C ALA A 771 -6.91 5.73 59.44
N HIS A 772 -7.66 4.65 59.45
CA HIS A 772 -8.57 4.28 60.52
C HIS A 772 -8.40 2.79 60.89
N ASN A 773 -8.42 2.49 62.22
CA ASN A 773 -8.41 1.14 62.75
C ASN A 773 -7.15 0.30 62.51
N PHE A 774 -6.01 0.90 62.25
CA PHE A 774 -4.76 0.17 62.17
C PHE A 774 -4.27 -0.39 63.49
N SER A 775 -3.79 -1.62 63.51
CA SER A 775 -3.28 -2.27 64.72
C SER A 775 -1.87 -1.77 65.10
N GLY A 776 -1.47 -1.95 66.38
CA GLY A 776 -0.12 -1.66 66.82
C GLY A 776 0.96 -2.41 66.04
N ASP A 777 0.68 -3.66 65.64
CA ASP A 777 1.59 -4.45 64.79
C ASP A 777 1.86 -3.79 63.45
N TYR A 778 0.82 -3.15 62.86
CA TYR A 778 0.97 -2.38 61.63
C TYR A 778 1.89 -1.18 61.82
N ILE A 779 1.75 -0.46 62.95
CA ILE A 779 2.62 0.66 63.29
C ILE A 779 4.06 0.18 63.47
N ASN A 780 4.29 -0.97 64.16
CA ASN A 780 5.60 -1.57 64.30
C ASN A 780 6.24 -1.94 62.96
N THR A 781 5.43 -2.45 62.05
CA THR A 781 5.87 -2.77 60.67
C THR A 781 6.34 -1.50 59.93
N ILE A 782 5.58 -0.40 60.03
CA ILE A 782 5.95 0.91 59.39
C ILE A 782 7.24 1.43 60.02
N LEU A 783 7.33 1.42 61.34
CA LEU A 783 8.48 1.96 62.03
C LEU A 783 9.70 1.01 62.02
N GLN A 784 9.52 -0.24 61.63
CA GLN A 784 10.54 -1.30 61.67
C GLN A 784 11.15 -1.49 63.05
N LYS A 785 10.33 -1.24 64.09
CA LYS A 785 10.73 -1.33 65.49
C LYS A 785 9.57 -1.88 66.32
N ASP A 786 9.83 -2.70 67.34
CA ASP A 786 8.81 -3.16 68.26
C ASP A 786 8.56 -2.08 69.32
N PHE A 787 7.77 -1.10 68.91
CA PHE A 787 7.52 0.13 69.68
C PHE A 787 6.16 0.11 70.40
N VAL A 788 5.17 -0.57 69.83
CA VAL A 788 3.79 -0.54 70.28
C VAL A 788 3.26 -1.96 70.44
N GLU A 789 2.56 -2.22 71.53
CA GLU A 789 1.86 -3.50 71.80
C GLU A 789 0.36 -3.24 71.84
N GLY A 790 -0.37 -3.93 70.92
CA GLY A 790 -1.82 -3.81 70.87
C GLY A 790 -2.29 -2.42 70.38
N GLY A 791 -3.56 -2.16 70.52
CA GLY A 791 -4.18 -0.88 70.26
C GLY A 791 -4.72 -0.74 68.87
N LEU A 792 -5.53 0.28 68.68
CA LEU A 792 -6.08 0.72 67.38
C LEU A 792 -5.72 2.19 67.14
N PHE A 793 -5.20 2.50 66.03
CA PHE A 793 -4.67 3.79 65.58
C PHE A 793 -5.54 4.40 64.47
N THR A 794 -5.78 5.70 64.59
CA THR A 794 -6.49 6.48 63.60
C THR A 794 -5.73 7.78 63.37
N LEU A 795 -5.35 8.05 62.11
CA LEU A 795 -4.69 9.28 61.65
C LEU A 795 -5.68 10.04 60.76
N ILE A 796 -5.86 11.31 60.99
CA ILE A 796 -6.57 12.22 60.09
C ILE A 796 -5.66 13.41 59.86
N GLY A 797 -5.47 13.85 58.63
CA GLY A 797 -4.61 14.97 58.35
C GLY A 797 -4.72 15.47 56.91
N ALA A 798 -4.02 16.55 56.65
CA ALA A 798 -3.91 17.15 55.33
C ALA A 798 -2.48 17.64 55.08
N LEU A 799 -2.03 17.49 53.83
CA LEU A 799 -0.79 18.05 53.33
C LEU A 799 -1.14 19.23 52.42
N GLU A 800 -0.75 20.42 52.81
CA GLU A 800 -0.88 21.65 52.04
C GLU A 800 0.47 22.42 52.14
N ASP A 801 0.91 23.04 51.08
CA ASP A 801 2.12 23.85 51.01
C ASP A 801 3.36 23.20 51.67
N GLN A 802 3.55 21.92 51.46
CA GLN A 802 4.65 21.09 52.00
C GLN A 802 4.60 20.86 53.50
N VAL A 803 3.50 21.19 54.16
CA VAL A 803 3.28 20.90 55.60
C VAL A 803 2.15 19.88 55.72
N PHE A 804 2.43 18.72 56.32
CA PHE A 804 1.39 17.76 56.72
C PHE A 804 0.94 18.04 58.11
N ASN A 805 -0.30 18.48 58.28
CA ASN A 805 -0.95 18.67 59.62
C ASN A 805 -1.89 17.52 59.88
N GLY A 806 -1.83 16.94 61.11
CA GLY A 806 -2.62 15.79 61.42
C GLY A 806 -2.91 15.58 62.88
N GLU A 807 -3.90 14.73 63.14
CA GLU A 807 -4.22 14.22 64.46
C GLU A 807 -4.14 12.69 64.46
N LEU A 808 -3.27 12.16 65.28
CA LEU A 808 -3.15 10.73 65.54
C LEU A 808 -3.90 10.35 66.80
N LYS A 809 -4.94 9.56 66.70
CA LYS A 809 -5.71 8.99 67.82
C LYS A 809 -5.41 7.53 68.00
N PHE A 810 -5.29 7.09 69.17
CA PHE A 810 -5.07 5.67 69.46
C PHE A 810 -5.68 5.28 70.79
N GLN A 811 -5.99 3.99 70.91
CA GLN A 811 -6.63 3.46 72.14
C GLN A 811 -6.17 2.04 72.45
N ASN A 812 -6.14 1.74 73.84
CA ASN A 812 -5.79 0.39 74.32
C ASN A 812 -4.45 -0.11 73.82
N THR A 813 -3.41 0.69 73.88
CA THR A 813 -2.08 0.40 73.42
C THR A 813 -1.02 0.52 74.54
N SER A 814 0.08 -0.17 74.41
CA SER A 814 1.25 -0.02 75.24
C SER A 814 2.43 0.48 74.46
N LEU A 815 3.12 1.54 74.94
CA LEU A 815 4.39 1.99 74.40
C LEU A 815 5.55 1.24 75.02
N LYS A 816 6.29 0.43 74.23
CA LYS A 816 7.44 -0.32 74.63
C LYS A 816 8.76 0.37 74.21
N ASN A 817 9.84 0.08 74.96
CA ASN A 817 11.21 0.44 74.58
C ASN A 817 11.40 1.92 74.22
N PHE A 818 10.60 2.80 74.85
CA PHE A 818 10.68 4.20 74.53
C PHE A 818 11.58 4.91 75.57
N ALA A 819 12.77 5.31 75.17
CA ALA A 819 13.80 5.89 76.06
C ALA A 819 13.27 7.13 76.84
N LEU A 820 12.41 7.92 76.27
CA LEU A 820 11.76 9.08 76.95
C LEU A 820 10.90 8.57 78.12
N MET A 821 10.15 7.49 78.00
CA MET A 821 9.32 7.00 79.08
C MET A 821 10.17 6.37 80.19
N GLN A 822 11.25 5.69 79.85
CA GLN A 822 12.18 5.21 80.86
C GLN A 822 12.82 6.36 81.62
N ASN A 823 13.22 7.43 80.93
CA ASN A 823 13.78 8.58 81.64
C ASN A 823 12.71 9.33 82.45
N MET A 824 11.45 9.38 82.04
CA MET A 824 10.33 9.92 82.74
C MET A 824 10.05 9.08 84.06
N ILE A 825 10.12 7.76 83.95
CA ILE A 825 9.99 6.85 85.13
C ILE A 825 11.11 7.13 86.11
N ASN A 826 12.33 7.21 85.59
CA ASN A 826 13.47 7.46 86.49
C ASN A 826 13.32 8.83 87.14
N LEU A 827 12.83 9.86 86.42
CA LEU A 827 12.56 11.16 86.98
C LEU A 827 11.46 11.11 88.01
N ILE A 828 10.35 10.43 87.81
CA ILE A 828 9.25 10.26 88.77
C ILE A 828 9.78 9.62 90.05
N ASN A 829 10.70 8.66 89.94
CA ASN A 829 11.32 8.02 91.08
C ASN A 829 12.27 8.90 91.93
N THR A 830 12.75 10.03 91.32
CA THR A 830 13.66 10.96 91.91
C THR A 830 12.96 12.18 92.57
N ILE A 831 11.66 12.41 92.27
CA ILE A 831 10.93 13.54 92.87
C ILE A 831 10.29 13.13 94.20
N PRO A 832 10.62 13.80 95.39
CA PRO A 832 10.11 13.41 96.64
C PRO A 832 8.58 13.37 96.80
N SER A 833 7.89 14.25 96.10
CA SER A 833 6.41 14.30 96.08
C SER A 833 5.78 13.16 95.26
N LEU A 834 6.56 12.45 94.44
CA LEU A 834 6.14 11.29 93.63
C LEU A 834 6.68 9.96 94.18
N ILE A 835 7.60 9.96 95.18
CA ILE A 835 8.23 8.76 95.78
C ILE A 835 7.18 7.88 96.54
N VAL A 836 6.07 8.45 96.97
CA VAL A 836 4.94 7.67 97.52
C VAL A 836 4.35 6.68 96.48
N PHE A 837 4.66 6.86 95.22
CA PHE A 837 4.31 5.97 94.13
C PHE A 837 5.36 4.88 93.85
N ARG A 838 5.90 4.25 94.93
CA ARG A 838 6.76 3.05 94.83
C ARG A 838 6.01 1.92 94.10
N ASN A 839 6.27 1.85 92.86
CA ASN A 839 5.67 0.99 91.83
C ASN A 839 4.49 1.59 91.05
N PRO A 840 4.64 2.61 90.15
CA PRO A 840 3.77 2.68 89.03
C PRO A 840 3.99 1.35 88.32
N HIS A 841 3.00 0.48 88.28
CA HIS A 841 3.08 -0.78 87.56
C HIS A 841 3.23 -0.42 85.99
N LEU A 842 4.35 0.11 85.67
CA LEU A 842 4.92 0.17 84.38
C LEU A 842 5.68 -1.14 84.24
N GLY A 843 4.91 -2.25 84.33
CA GLY A 843 5.42 -3.56 84.22
C GLY A 843 6.20 -3.84 82.99
N ALA A 844 6.62 -5.07 82.81
CA ALA A 844 7.31 -5.51 81.51
C ALA A 844 6.64 -5.07 80.20
N ASN A 845 5.42 -4.59 80.24
CA ASN A 845 4.60 -4.22 79.12
C ASN A 845 4.63 -2.71 78.74
N GLY A 846 5.55 -1.91 79.33
CA GLY A 846 5.69 -0.48 78.88
C GLY A 846 4.57 0.42 79.43
N TYR A 847 4.42 1.63 78.84
CA TYR A 847 3.42 2.63 79.20
C TYR A 847 2.06 2.27 78.57
N GLN A 848 1.10 1.92 79.41
CA GLN A 848 -0.24 1.53 78.97
C GLN A 848 -1.15 2.71 78.85
N ILE A 849 -1.61 2.94 77.61
CA ILE A 849 -2.50 4.09 77.24
C ILE A 849 -3.89 3.55 76.95
N LYS A 850 -4.90 4.10 77.58
CA LYS A 850 -6.35 3.84 77.30
C LYS A 850 -6.81 4.60 76.14
N LYS A 851 -6.45 5.91 76.06
CA LYS A 851 -6.73 6.80 74.90
C LYS A 851 -5.55 7.74 74.77
N GLY A 852 -5.16 8.00 73.55
CA GLY A 852 -4.18 9.01 73.19
C GLY A 852 -4.64 9.82 71.95
N SER A 853 -4.31 11.09 71.96
CA SER A 853 -4.44 11.99 70.78
C SER A 853 -3.18 12.84 70.73
N VAL A 854 -2.60 12.90 69.57
CA VAL A 854 -1.46 13.75 69.25
C VAL A 854 -1.77 14.58 68.03
N VAL A 855 -1.81 15.87 68.18
CA VAL A 855 -1.98 16.85 67.06
C VAL A 855 -0.61 17.35 66.72
N PHE A 856 -0.26 17.22 65.42
CA PHE A 856 1.08 17.52 64.97
C PHE A 856 1.11 18.13 63.56
N GLY A 857 2.20 18.84 63.25
CA GLY A 857 2.55 19.29 61.91
C GLY A 857 3.95 18.81 61.56
N ILE A 858 4.13 18.27 60.36
CA ILE A 858 5.42 17.78 59.86
C ILE A 858 5.82 18.51 58.61
N THR A 859 7.04 19.01 58.58
CA THR A 859 7.75 19.52 57.41
C THR A 859 8.96 18.65 57.07
N LYS A 860 9.74 19.00 56.07
CA LYS A 860 10.98 18.33 55.77
C LYS A 860 11.97 18.35 56.95
N GLU A 861 12.00 19.45 57.75
CA GLU A 861 13.01 19.70 58.78
C GLU A 861 12.46 19.48 60.20
N TYR A 862 11.16 19.69 60.42
CA TYR A 862 10.58 19.76 61.74
C TYR A 862 9.33 18.89 61.90
N LEU A 863 9.16 18.24 63.01
CA LEU A 863 7.91 17.68 63.52
C LEU A 863 7.47 18.54 64.76
N GLY A 864 6.46 19.35 64.56
CA GLY A 864 5.81 20.09 65.62
C GLY A 864 4.69 19.28 66.26
N LEU A 865 4.70 19.19 67.59
CA LEU A 865 3.65 18.54 68.41
C LEU A 865 2.84 19.67 69.07
N GLU A 866 1.71 20.00 68.47
CA GLU A 866 0.87 21.09 68.97
C GLU A 866 0.17 20.70 70.32
N LYS A 867 -0.32 19.45 70.27
CA LYS A 867 -1.00 18.92 71.47
C LYS A 867 -0.69 17.44 71.59
N ILE A 868 -0.25 17.06 72.75
CA ILE A 868 -0.12 15.64 73.18
C ILE A 868 -1.14 15.46 74.29
N ASP A 869 -2.00 14.46 74.27
CA ASP A 869 -3.02 14.12 75.23
C ASP A 869 -3.12 12.58 75.35
N LEU A 870 -2.47 12.04 76.43
CA LEU A 870 -2.38 10.61 76.66
C LEU A 870 -3.02 10.28 77.99
N ILE A 871 -4.08 9.53 78.00
CA ILE A 871 -4.79 9.03 79.18
C ILE A 871 -4.32 7.60 79.38
N GLY A 872 -3.41 7.45 80.38
CA GLY A 872 -2.87 6.14 80.71
C GLY A 872 -3.68 5.34 81.70
N LYS A 873 -3.21 4.15 82.11
CA LYS A 873 -3.76 3.37 83.14
C LYS A 873 -3.27 3.90 84.51
N THR A 874 -2.06 4.42 84.52
CA THR A 874 -1.37 4.86 85.75
C THR A 874 -1.08 6.37 85.76
N LEU A 875 -0.74 6.90 84.63
CA LEU A 875 -0.37 8.31 84.42
C LEU A 875 -1.08 8.85 83.24
N ASP A 876 -1.46 10.12 83.30
CA ASP A 876 -1.87 10.92 82.15
C ASP A 876 -0.71 11.84 81.68
N VAL A 877 -0.50 12.01 80.43
CA VAL A 877 0.55 12.89 79.89
C VAL A 877 -0.11 13.87 78.88
N ALA A 878 0.04 15.14 79.13
CA ALA A 878 -0.35 16.20 78.21
C ALA A 878 0.88 17.06 77.91
N GLY A 879 0.89 17.74 76.76
CA GLY A 879 2.00 18.60 76.37
C GLY A 879 2.07 19.06 74.95
N ASN A 880 3.19 19.62 74.61
CA ASN A 880 3.53 20.08 73.25
C ASN A 880 5.05 20.12 73.06
N GLY A 881 5.52 20.37 71.89
CA GLY A 881 6.93 20.50 71.59
C GLY A 881 7.32 20.42 70.13
N ILE A 882 8.60 20.39 69.90
CA ILE A 882 9.18 20.32 68.57
C ILE A 882 10.32 19.30 68.49
N ILE A 883 10.42 18.62 67.33
CA ILE A 883 11.50 17.72 67.01
C ILE A 883 12.15 18.21 65.72
N GLU A 884 13.44 18.52 65.75
CA GLU A 884 14.26 18.79 64.57
C GLU A 884 14.69 17.45 63.93
N LEU A 885 14.11 17.10 62.81
CA LEU A 885 14.30 15.77 62.19
C LEU A 885 15.72 15.59 61.66
N ASP A 886 16.33 16.64 61.06
CA ASP A 886 17.69 16.58 60.51
C ASP A 886 18.77 16.40 61.57
N LYS A 887 18.56 16.99 62.78
CA LYS A 887 19.50 16.94 63.86
C LYS A 887 19.18 15.93 64.97
N ASN A 888 18.07 15.21 64.75
CA ASN A 888 17.52 14.24 65.68
C ASN A 888 17.36 14.84 67.09
N LYS A 889 16.99 16.15 67.21
CA LYS A 889 16.88 16.89 68.47
C LYS A 889 15.41 17.09 68.83
N LEU A 890 15.13 17.05 70.15
CA LEU A 890 13.81 17.28 70.66
C LEU A 890 13.80 18.34 71.80
N ASP A 891 12.69 19.07 71.85
CA ASP A 891 12.37 20.01 72.93
C ASP A 891 10.85 19.86 73.18
N LEU A 892 10.49 19.14 74.29
CA LEU A 892 9.12 18.87 74.65
C LEU A 892 8.81 19.45 76.04
N ASN A 893 7.63 20.04 76.14
CA ASN A 893 7.04 20.46 77.42
C ASN A 893 5.87 19.54 77.74
N LEU A 894 6.07 18.72 78.81
CA LEU A 894 5.09 17.72 79.16
C LEU A 894 4.56 17.98 80.59
N GLU A 895 3.28 17.83 80.76
CA GLU A 895 2.58 17.79 82.01
C GLU A 895 2.20 16.34 82.27
N VAL A 896 2.73 15.77 83.39
CA VAL A 896 2.47 14.43 83.83
C VAL A 896 1.63 14.46 85.08
N SER A 897 0.47 13.81 85.06
CA SER A 897 -0.49 13.76 86.13
C SER A 897 -0.91 12.31 86.46
N THR A 898 -1.17 12.09 87.84
CA THR A 898 -1.62 10.79 88.26
C THR A 898 -3.11 10.59 88.11
N ILE A 899 -3.55 9.32 88.04
CA ILE A 899 -4.99 8.98 87.96
C ILE A 899 -5.67 9.11 89.30
N LYS A 900 -6.97 9.57 89.34
CA LYS A 900 -7.80 9.77 90.54
C LYS A 900 -7.90 8.56 91.46
N ALA A 901 -7.77 7.33 90.90
CA ALA A 901 -7.84 6.12 91.81
C ALA A 901 -6.71 5.99 92.78
N LEU A 902 -5.50 6.45 92.48
CA LEU A 902 -4.36 6.50 93.41
C LEU A 902 -4.45 7.71 94.32
N SER A 903 -5.06 8.81 93.88
CA SER A 903 -5.27 9.96 94.71
C SER A 903 -6.25 9.72 95.90
N ASN A 904 -7.17 8.72 95.78
CA ASN A 904 -8.07 8.34 96.87
C ASN A 904 -7.36 7.69 98.06
N VAL A 905 -6.16 7.15 97.85
CA VAL A 905 -5.35 6.61 99.00
C VAL A 905 -4.66 7.77 99.68
N LEU A 906 -4.17 8.73 98.99
CA LEU A 906 -3.46 9.93 99.55
C LEU A 906 -4.43 10.90 100.18
N SER A 907 -5.68 11.02 99.73
CA SER A 907 -6.71 11.91 100.26
C SER A 907 -7.12 11.52 101.70
N LYS A 908 -6.79 10.32 102.13
CA LYS A 908 -7.04 9.85 103.49
C LYS A 908 -6.00 10.27 104.51
N ILE A 909 -4.93 10.94 104.06
CA ILE A 909 -3.89 11.52 104.93
C ILE A 909 -4.22 12.99 105.17
N PRO A 910 -4.67 13.44 106.37
CA PRO A 910 -5.03 14.83 106.63
C PRO A 910 -3.84 15.75 106.37
N ILE A 911 -4.01 16.90 105.73
CA ILE A 911 -3.02 17.96 105.52
C ILE A 911 -2.10 17.64 104.31
N VAL A 912 -1.62 16.41 104.12
CA VAL A 912 -0.73 16.06 103.05
C VAL A 912 -1.54 15.92 101.66
N GLY A 913 -2.74 15.41 101.78
CA GLY A 913 -3.63 15.23 100.60
C GLY A 913 -4.00 16.51 99.93
N TYR A 914 -4.25 17.58 100.65
CA TYR A 914 -4.65 18.89 100.08
C TYR A 914 -3.50 19.68 99.47
N LEU A 915 -2.28 19.56 99.99
CA LEU A 915 -1.09 20.23 99.52
C LEU A 915 -0.52 19.59 98.19
N ILE A 916 -0.71 18.26 98.06
CA ILE A 916 -0.12 17.49 96.94
C ILE A 916 -1.13 17.27 95.83
N LEU A 917 -2.43 17.15 96.12
CA LEU A 917 -3.45 16.75 95.19
C LEU A 917 -4.14 17.90 94.36
N GLY A 918 -3.86 19.14 94.73
CA GLY A 918 -4.51 20.29 94.10
C GLY A 918 -6.06 20.24 94.19
N LYS A 919 -6.76 21.16 93.51
CA LYS A 919 -8.21 21.24 93.51
C LYS A 919 -8.90 20.06 92.82
N GLU A 920 -8.24 19.42 91.91
CA GLU A 920 -8.76 18.28 91.07
C GLU A 920 -8.45 16.90 91.62
N GLY A 921 -7.68 16.78 92.73
CA GLY A 921 -7.30 15.51 93.32
C GLY A 921 -6.29 14.73 92.50
N LYS A 922 -5.50 15.36 91.64
CA LYS A 922 -4.44 14.82 90.78
C LYS A 922 -3.10 15.45 91.22
N VAL A 923 -1.99 14.65 91.23
CA VAL A 923 -0.65 15.20 91.32
C VAL A 923 -0.12 15.46 89.93
N THR A 924 0.20 16.70 89.63
CA THR A 924 0.65 17.13 88.27
C THR A 924 2.08 17.69 88.42
N THR A 925 2.93 17.29 87.47
CA THR A 925 4.31 17.76 87.37
C THR A 925 4.70 18.16 86.01
N ASN A 926 5.30 19.29 85.81
CA ASN A 926 5.80 19.77 84.55
C ASN A 926 7.21 19.25 84.24
N VAL A 927 7.43 18.63 83.05
CA VAL A 927 8.68 18.02 82.66
C VAL A 927 9.10 18.59 81.31
N ASN A 928 10.23 19.26 81.29
CA ASN A 928 10.86 19.65 80.06
C ASN A 928 11.81 18.55 79.61
N VAL A 929 11.73 18.14 78.36
CA VAL A 929 12.53 17.10 77.76
C VAL A 929 13.34 17.66 76.56
N LYS A 930 14.63 17.62 76.68
CA LYS A 930 15.58 18.10 75.64
C LYS A 930 16.61 17.03 75.30
N GLY A 931 17.26 17.13 74.16
CA GLY A 931 18.33 16.20 73.75
C GLY A 931 18.06 15.57 72.46
N THR A 932 18.37 14.29 72.31
CA THR A 932 18.09 13.54 71.13
C THR A 932 17.00 12.47 71.36
N LEU A 933 16.34 11.99 70.29
CA LEU A 933 15.32 10.92 70.37
C LEU A 933 15.89 9.67 71.09
N ASP A 934 17.14 9.34 70.84
CA ASP A 934 17.82 8.19 71.42
C ASP A 934 18.36 8.40 72.83
N ASN A 935 18.64 9.69 73.22
CA ASN A 935 19.15 10.04 74.53
C ASN A 935 18.46 11.33 75.08
N PRO A 936 17.16 11.26 75.37
CA PRO A 936 16.42 12.40 75.91
C PRO A 936 16.83 12.68 77.34
N LYS A 937 17.03 13.95 77.66
CA LYS A 937 17.32 14.47 79.00
C LYS A 937 16.06 15.13 79.58
N THR A 938 15.64 14.70 80.72
CA THR A 938 14.43 15.19 81.40
C THR A 938 14.80 16.12 82.52
N LYS A 939 14.08 17.25 82.69
CA LYS A 939 14.21 18.19 83.78
C LYS A 939 12.83 18.62 84.25
N VAL A 940 12.60 18.57 85.57
CA VAL A 940 11.42 19.10 86.22
C VAL A 940 11.48 20.63 86.19
N THR A 941 10.37 21.23 85.78
CA THR A 941 10.22 22.71 85.76
C THR A 941 9.09 23.13 86.70
N LEU A 942 9.37 24.11 87.57
CA LEU A 942 8.33 24.68 88.42
C LEU A 942 7.38 25.56 87.55
N ALA A 943 6.09 25.60 87.94
CA ALA A 943 4.99 26.16 87.13
C ALA A 943 5.16 27.66 86.68
N THR A 944 6.21 28.34 87.14
CA THR A 944 6.50 29.73 86.86
C THR A 944 7.39 29.98 85.62
N ASP A 945 8.01 28.95 85.04
CA ASP A 945 9.05 29.10 83.98
C ASP A 945 8.60 28.64 82.63
N ILE A 946 7.38 28.91 82.19
CA ILE A 946 6.88 28.61 80.88
C ILE A 946 7.50 29.61 79.85
N ILE A 947 8.60 29.20 79.25
CA ILE A 947 9.25 30.00 78.18
C ILE A 947 8.42 29.90 76.84
N GLN A 948 7.90 31.01 76.36
CA GLN A 948 7.09 31.18 75.14
C GLN A 948 7.87 30.96 73.81
N ALA A 949 9.10 30.52 73.82
CA ALA A 949 9.99 30.48 72.64
C ALA A 949 9.55 29.48 71.54
N PRO A 950 9.03 28.30 71.83
CA PRO A 950 8.60 27.38 70.76
C PRO A 950 7.33 27.85 70.00
N PHE A 951 6.47 28.65 70.59
CA PHE A 951 5.18 29.04 70.05
C PHE A 951 5.24 29.86 68.70
N LYS A 952 6.32 30.65 68.52
CA LYS A 952 6.44 31.49 67.27
C LYS A 952 6.78 30.63 66.05
N ILE A 953 7.40 29.49 66.17
CA ILE A 953 7.68 28.58 65.07
C ILE A 953 6.45 27.70 64.81
N LEU A 954 5.74 27.26 65.84
CA LEU A 954 4.51 26.50 65.72
C LEU A 954 3.40 27.30 65.02
N HIS A 955 3.23 28.57 65.33
CA HIS A 955 2.22 29.43 64.68
C HIS A 955 2.46 29.67 63.17
N ARG A 956 3.64 29.42 62.66
CA ARG A 956 3.96 29.48 61.23
C ARG A 956 3.69 28.14 60.48
N ILE A 957 3.54 27.08 61.21
CA ILE A 957 3.39 25.71 60.68
C ILE A 957 1.92 25.27 60.64
N PHE A 958 1.06 25.82 61.53
CA PHE A 958 -0.30 25.30 61.71
C PHE A 958 -1.37 26.15 61.04
N THR A 959 -2.17 25.53 60.16
CA THR A 959 -3.53 25.97 59.80
C THR A 959 -4.51 25.34 60.81
N PRO A 960 -5.54 26.02 61.29
CA PRO A 960 -6.46 25.46 62.29
C PRO A 960 -7.11 24.15 61.81
N ILE A 961 -6.84 23.07 62.54
CA ILE A 961 -7.28 21.70 62.20
C ILE A 961 -8.80 21.57 62.12
N ASP A 962 -9.56 22.38 62.84
CA ASP A 962 -11.00 22.34 62.85
C ASP A 962 -11.57 22.58 61.41
N ILE A 963 -10.91 23.40 60.60
CA ILE A 963 -11.29 23.67 59.21
C ILE A 963 -11.02 22.41 58.36
N ILE A 964 -9.93 21.75 58.57
CA ILE A 964 -9.50 20.54 57.81
C ILE A 964 -10.40 19.35 58.13
N VAL A 965 -10.72 19.15 59.40
CA VAL A 965 -11.59 18.08 59.85
C VAL A 965 -13.04 18.28 59.37
N ASP A 966 -13.53 19.50 59.31
CA ASP A 966 -14.88 19.82 58.80
C ASP A 966 -14.97 19.67 57.30
N GLU A 967 -13.91 20.00 56.57
CA GLU A 967 -13.87 19.82 55.12
C GLU A 967 -13.76 18.35 54.68
N VAL A 968 -12.99 17.57 55.41
CA VAL A 968 -12.92 16.09 55.26
C VAL A 968 -14.27 15.45 55.62
N LYS A 969 -14.95 15.92 56.66
CA LYS A 969 -16.31 15.47 57.03
C LYS A 969 -17.32 15.80 55.97
N LYS A 970 -17.36 17.06 55.49
CA LYS A 970 -18.27 17.50 54.40
C LYS A 970 -18.10 16.71 53.13
N ASN A 971 -16.87 16.40 52.72
CA ASN A 971 -16.58 15.58 51.56
C ASN A 971 -16.97 14.11 51.70
N ILE A 972 -16.94 13.56 52.90
CA ILE A 972 -17.38 12.19 53.23
C ILE A 972 -18.92 12.12 53.32
N GLU A 973 -19.58 13.11 53.89
CA GLU A 973 -21.05 13.17 54.06
C GLU A 973 -21.79 13.49 52.76
N SER A 974 -21.21 14.28 51.89
CA SER A 974 -21.80 14.51 50.51
C SER A 974 -21.92 13.24 49.71
N LYS A 975 -21.06 12.21 49.96
CA LYS A 975 -21.15 10.89 49.32
C LYS A 975 -22.24 9.98 49.89
N ARG A 976 -22.66 10.17 51.14
CA ARG A 976 -23.79 9.39 51.73
C ARG A 976 -25.15 9.83 51.16
N LYS A 977 -25.22 11.03 50.57
CA LYS A 977 -26.44 11.57 49.92
C LYS A 977 -26.56 11.28 48.44
N LEU A 978 -25.48 10.69 47.81
CA LEU A 978 -25.42 10.32 46.36
C LEU A 978 -25.37 8.78 46.14
N LYS A 979 -25.66 8.00 47.16
CA LYS A 979 -26.05 6.59 47.08
C LYS A 979 -27.59 6.52 47.41
#